data_5ae96a76c05ae1670c3800e50cb73ea6
#
_entry.id   5ae96a76c05ae1670c3800e50cb73ea6
#
_cell.length_a   1.000
_cell.length_b   1.000
_cell.length_c   1.000
_cell.angle_alpha   90.00
_cell.angle_beta   90.00
_cell.angle_gamma   90.00
#
_symmetry.space_group_name_H-M   'P 1'
#
loop_
_entity.id
_entity.type
_entity.pdbx_description
1 polymer ?
#
loop_
_entity_poly.entity_id
_entity_poly.type
_entity_poly.pdbx_seq_one_letter_code
_entity_poly.pdbx_strand_id
1 'polypeptide(L)'
;MAQEPQSDEGAAIIVTGTRAVGMQAAEAAAPVQVLSEEAISHVGQPNLNQVLTQIVPSFTAQTQGTDLSSFSLSARLRGLSPNHTLILVNGKRRHGNGILQVISGAFQGSAAPSIDLIPPDSVARVEVLQEGAAAVYGTDAIAGVINFILKDENEGGSFKVTGGQYYDSEGELFSASGNMGFKLGEDGFFNLTLFHRRQDYTTTGTGQVQITRADGTLQPNTPAQWANLAGDALSGINGGQPRTKLTLGFYNMGYDFGGVELYSFGDYARREGWAKQGYRHPKRICSEAGNTGGSVTAAAYNPNICYSDTGVWGMVPLQHVVEDEYSFTIGARGEFGGGWNYDFSGTYGAQKDSIYTEKSAHRELWQESFLAGGVATANTPSSAYDGGFKLAQTTITTDIRKEFDTGLASPLTLAFGGEYRKDEYEILQGDPISTYKTGVQSFPGYKATDAGKFDRSSKAVYLNLIAEPVEGWSVDLAGRYEDYTDFGDTAIWKATTRYDFSPAFAIRGTASTGFRAPTLAEQKYSTINVGPTSAIAQLPAGTPAAALLGFGPLKPEKSKNFSAGIVLRPVPKLAITIDGYLIKIKDRITGTAARNAVLNGVVQPGASAILNALSAAGIVLDSALFTSGTIGVSSFTNGIDTRTWGIDFSASYPVALDFGTLNLSVTANYNKTKITDNKVGYPIFNAASESNIERSNPDYKVVAGALFKSGRFTLNLRETFYGKTSVLVRPAFTSTSAGSIVIPSGGFLIADGAGGANQLYFNGVVKATALTDLEASYDFTDFVTVSVGANNLFNKRPEVPELLQGVTVPVGVSPYQNGSGAYNSYYGHGPYGTSGGYYYARLDFKF
;
A
#
# COMPACT_ATOMS: atom_id res chain seq x y z
N MET A 1 38.41 28.38 6.91
CA MET A 1 37.56 27.34 6.35
C MET A 1 36.78 26.79 7.52
N ALA A 2 35.54 27.20 7.68
CA ALA A 2 34.65 26.65 8.69
C ALA A 2 34.26 25.24 8.24
N GLN A 3 34.48 24.25 9.09
CA GLN A 3 33.96 22.91 8.90
C GLN A 3 32.43 23.00 9.02
N GLU A 4 31.73 22.74 7.93
CA GLU A 4 30.27 22.48 8.00
C GLU A 4 30.03 21.33 8.97
N PRO A 5 29.02 21.44 9.85
CA PRO A 5 28.71 20.38 10.78
C PRO A 5 28.22 19.15 9.97
N GLN A 6 29.00 18.06 10.02
CA GLN A 6 28.55 16.76 9.58
C GLN A 6 27.22 16.46 10.31
N SER A 7 26.17 16.23 9.56
CA SER A 7 24.89 15.78 10.11
C SER A 7 25.09 14.41 10.78
N ASP A 8 25.25 14.44 12.09
CA ASP A 8 25.28 13.25 12.94
C ASP A 8 23.84 12.76 13.05
N GLU A 9 23.48 11.65 12.39
CA GLU A 9 22.13 11.07 12.48
C GLU A 9 21.71 10.80 13.94
N GLY A 10 22.67 10.65 14.84
CA GLY A 10 22.45 10.55 16.28
C GLY A 10 22.11 11.88 16.97
N ALA A 11 22.38 13.01 16.31
CA ALA A 11 22.15 14.36 16.88
C ALA A 11 20.79 14.98 16.45
N ALA A 12 20.06 14.34 15.55
CA ALA A 12 18.77 14.86 15.10
C ALA A 12 17.75 14.89 16.25
N ILE A 13 17.21 16.07 16.53
CA ILE A 13 16.13 16.26 17.50
C ILE A 13 14.87 15.61 16.92
N ILE A 14 14.26 14.67 17.66
CA ILE A 14 13.04 13.99 17.28
C ILE A 14 11.82 14.69 17.86
N VAL A 15 10.70 14.59 17.14
CA VAL A 15 9.38 15.02 17.59
C VAL A 15 8.39 13.86 17.69
N THR A 16 8.80 12.65 17.31
CA THR A 16 7.96 11.45 17.28
C THR A 16 8.31 10.52 18.45
N GLY A 17 7.29 9.97 19.09
CA GLY A 17 7.46 8.99 20.18
C GLY A 17 7.63 9.59 21.57
N THR A 18 7.80 10.89 21.68
CA THR A 18 7.89 11.61 22.97
C THR A 18 7.23 12.98 22.87
N ARG A 19 6.82 13.51 24.00
CA ARG A 19 6.39 14.91 24.17
C ARG A 19 7.47 15.75 24.89
N ALA A 20 8.63 15.16 25.18
CA ALA A 20 9.80 15.91 25.65
C ALA A 20 10.41 16.70 24.47
N VAL A 21 10.92 17.88 24.76
CA VAL A 21 11.53 18.77 23.75
C VAL A 21 13.02 18.54 23.69
N GLY A 22 13.58 18.61 22.46
CA GLY A 22 15.03 18.59 22.27
C GLY A 22 15.70 17.22 22.42
N MET A 23 14.91 16.13 22.46
CA MET A 23 15.45 14.77 22.61
C MET A 23 16.07 14.28 21.30
N GLN A 24 17.25 13.68 21.37
CA GLN A 24 17.90 13.02 20.23
C GLN A 24 17.37 11.60 20.07
N ALA A 25 17.35 11.09 18.82
CA ALA A 25 16.86 9.73 18.51
C ALA A 25 17.57 8.63 19.32
N ALA A 26 18.87 8.77 19.50
CA ALA A 26 19.67 7.82 20.28
C ALA A 26 19.42 7.86 21.80
N GLU A 27 18.78 8.91 22.29
CA GLU A 27 18.40 9.12 23.70
C GLU A 27 16.94 8.75 23.96
N ALA A 28 16.17 8.53 22.90
CA ALA A 28 14.76 8.20 23.01
C ALA A 28 14.53 6.92 23.81
N ALA A 29 13.57 6.94 24.70
CA ALA A 29 13.10 5.75 25.42
C ALA A 29 12.41 4.75 24.49
N ALA A 30 11.86 5.23 23.36
CA ALA A 30 11.25 4.43 22.31
C ALA A 30 12.20 4.26 21.10
N PRO A 31 12.16 3.14 20.35
CA PRO A 31 12.98 2.96 19.16
C PRO A 31 12.48 3.85 18.01
N VAL A 32 13.21 4.90 17.70
CA VAL A 32 12.97 5.81 16.55
C VAL A 32 14.14 5.74 15.59
N GLN A 33 13.84 5.45 14.32
CA GLN A 33 14.79 5.58 13.21
C GLN A 33 14.56 6.92 12.52
N VAL A 34 15.61 7.71 12.37
CA VAL A 34 15.57 8.99 11.64
C VAL A 34 16.26 8.81 10.30
N LEU A 35 15.60 9.22 9.24
CA LEU A 35 16.11 9.24 7.87
C LEU A 35 16.30 10.70 7.46
N SER A 36 17.54 11.11 7.25
CA SER A 36 17.87 12.46 6.80
C SER A 36 17.48 12.70 5.34
N GLU A 37 17.36 13.95 4.93
CA GLU A 37 17.19 14.34 3.52
C GLU A 37 18.25 13.71 2.62
N GLU A 38 19.50 13.68 3.06
CA GLU A 38 20.60 13.06 2.34
C GLU A 38 20.36 11.56 2.11
N ALA A 39 19.98 10.81 3.16
CA ALA A 39 19.69 9.39 3.06
C ALA A 39 18.53 9.10 2.10
N ILE A 40 17.51 9.97 2.06
CA ILE A 40 16.36 9.89 1.16
C ILE A 40 16.78 10.18 -0.29
N SER A 41 17.59 11.21 -0.52
CA SER A 41 17.98 11.66 -1.86
C SER A 41 18.86 10.64 -2.59
N HIS A 42 19.74 9.93 -1.89
CA HIS A 42 20.63 8.92 -2.47
C HIS A 42 19.95 7.59 -2.82
N VAL A 43 18.64 7.46 -2.66
CA VAL A 43 17.92 6.25 -3.10
C VAL A 43 17.63 6.25 -4.61
N GLY A 44 17.58 7.43 -5.23
CA GLY A 44 17.35 7.58 -6.66
C GLY A 44 15.92 7.21 -7.12
N GLN A 45 14.97 7.15 -6.19
CA GLN A 45 13.56 6.87 -6.46
C GLN A 45 12.71 8.12 -6.16
N PRO A 46 11.87 8.55 -7.11
CA PRO A 46 11.00 9.73 -6.92
C PRO A 46 9.69 9.39 -6.16
N ASN A 47 9.65 8.29 -5.46
CA ASN A 47 8.48 7.78 -4.73
C ASN A 47 8.89 7.35 -3.32
N LEU A 48 8.35 8.01 -2.30
CA LEU A 48 8.69 7.74 -0.89
C LEU A 48 8.35 6.32 -0.43
N ASN A 49 7.34 5.65 -0.99
CA ASN A 49 7.10 4.24 -0.68
C ASN A 49 8.29 3.36 -1.07
N GLN A 50 8.87 3.60 -2.23
CA GLN A 50 10.06 2.88 -2.70
C GLN A 50 11.29 3.27 -1.90
N VAL A 51 11.46 4.57 -1.61
CA VAL A 51 12.55 5.07 -0.76
C VAL A 51 12.52 4.37 0.60
N LEU A 52 11.41 4.42 1.32
CA LEU A 52 11.27 3.78 2.63
C LEU A 52 11.46 2.25 2.56
N THR A 53 10.94 1.62 1.50
CA THR A 53 11.15 0.18 1.29
C THR A 53 12.65 -0.15 1.17
N GLN A 54 13.46 0.71 0.60
CA GLN A 54 14.88 0.45 0.41
C GLN A 54 15.75 0.76 1.63
N ILE A 55 15.31 1.64 2.55
CA ILE A 55 16.13 2.07 3.69
C ILE A 55 15.60 1.56 5.04
N VAL A 56 14.30 1.30 5.18
CA VAL A 56 13.71 0.81 6.42
C VAL A 56 13.44 -0.70 6.32
N PRO A 57 14.18 -1.55 7.06
CA PRO A 57 14.04 -3.01 6.93
C PRO A 57 12.66 -3.53 7.32
N SER A 58 12.05 -2.95 8.34
CA SER A 58 10.70 -3.33 8.82
C SER A 58 9.56 -2.85 7.91
N PHE A 59 9.85 -2.03 6.89
CA PHE A 59 8.88 -1.47 5.95
C PHE A 59 8.86 -2.26 4.64
N THR A 60 7.66 -2.57 4.14
CA THR A 60 7.45 -3.28 2.89
C THR A 60 6.30 -2.64 2.15
N ALA A 61 6.55 -2.09 0.97
CA ALA A 61 5.51 -1.56 0.09
C ALA A 61 5.06 -2.61 -0.93
N GLN A 62 3.83 -2.46 -1.39
CA GLN A 62 3.30 -3.20 -2.52
C GLN A 62 4.03 -2.76 -3.79
N THR A 63 4.58 -3.71 -4.53
CA THR A 63 5.39 -3.42 -5.72
C THR A 63 4.57 -3.27 -6.99
N GLN A 64 3.41 -3.89 -7.02
CA GLN A 64 2.42 -3.76 -8.09
C GLN A 64 1.02 -4.03 -7.56
N GLY A 65 0.01 -3.49 -8.22
CA GLY A 65 -1.39 -3.73 -7.96
C GLY A 65 -2.11 -4.28 -9.19
N THR A 66 -3.34 -4.70 -9.01
CA THR A 66 -4.29 -5.03 -10.06
C THR A 66 -5.53 -4.17 -9.86
N ASP A 67 -6.28 -3.89 -10.90
CA ASP A 67 -7.45 -3.02 -10.85
C ASP A 67 -7.13 -1.67 -10.17
N LEU A 68 -8.02 -1.17 -9.33
CA LEU A 68 -7.85 0.08 -8.57
C LEU A 68 -6.65 0.05 -7.62
N SER A 69 -6.24 -1.14 -7.14
CA SER A 69 -5.07 -1.23 -6.26
C SER A 69 -3.75 -0.84 -6.95
N SER A 70 -3.74 -0.73 -8.28
CA SER A 70 -2.61 -0.17 -9.04
C SER A 70 -2.35 1.31 -8.73
N PHE A 71 -3.34 2.03 -8.23
CA PHE A 71 -3.28 3.46 -7.94
C PHE A 71 -3.18 3.78 -6.44
N SER A 72 -3.39 2.77 -5.58
CA SER A 72 -3.29 2.90 -4.14
C SER A 72 -2.30 1.88 -3.61
N LEU A 73 -1.02 1.99 -4.02
CA LEU A 73 0.03 1.10 -3.55
C LEU A 73 0.29 1.32 -2.07
N SER A 74 -0.10 0.35 -1.28
CA SER A 74 -0.01 0.40 0.17
C SER A 74 1.33 -0.08 0.68
N ALA A 75 1.66 0.36 1.89
CA ALA A 75 2.85 -0.05 2.60
C ALA A 75 2.50 -0.56 4.00
N ARG A 76 3.30 -1.47 4.51
CA ARG A 76 3.13 -2.07 5.83
C ARG A 76 4.42 -2.05 6.63
N LEU A 77 4.29 -1.83 7.91
CA LEU A 77 5.37 -1.88 8.87
C LEU A 77 5.31 -3.23 9.63
N ARG A 78 6.46 -3.90 9.82
CA ARG A 78 6.56 -5.18 10.55
C ARG A 78 5.62 -6.28 10.03
N GLY A 79 5.33 -6.28 8.72
CA GLY A 79 4.46 -7.26 8.08
C GLY A 79 2.99 -7.23 8.53
N LEU A 80 2.56 -6.20 9.27
CA LEU A 80 1.17 -6.00 9.69
C LEU A 80 0.32 -5.39 8.56
N SER A 81 -0.97 -5.13 8.81
CA SER A 81 -1.81 -4.43 7.81
C SER A 81 -1.29 -3.00 7.58
N PRO A 82 -1.37 -2.45 6.37
CA PRO A 82 -1.10 -1.02 6.15
C PRO A 82 -1.91 -0.10 7.06
N ASN A 83 -3.15 -0.45 7.38
CA ASN A 83 -4.01 0.31 8.30
C ASN A 83 -3.55 0.29 9.76
N HIS A 84 -2.49 -0.45 10.10
CA HIS A 84 -1.90 -0.49 11.46
C HIS A 84 -0.73 0.49 11.63
N THR A 85 -0.40 1.25 10.60
CA THR A 85 0.68 2.25 10.62
C THR A 85 0.09 3.64 10.50
N LEU A 86 0.33 4.48 11.48
CA LEU A 86 -0.11 5.87 11.44
C LEU A 86 0.87 6.72 10.63
N ILE A 87 0.36 7.52 9.73
CA ILE A 87 1.13 8.46 8.93
C ILE A 87 0.84 9.88 9.43
N LEU A 88 1.92 10.62 9.70
CA LEU A 88 1.88 12.01 10.13
C LEU A 88 2.68 12.90 9.16
N VAL A 89 2.29 14.17 9.07
CA VAL A 89 3.05 15.25 8.47
C VAL A 89 3.18 16.35 9.52
N ASN A 90 4.42 16.75 9.85
CA ASN A 90 4.72 17.68 10.94
C ASN A 90 3.98 17.33 12.25
N GLY A 91 3.87 16.03 12.57
CA GLY A 91 3.20 15.54 13.77
C GLY A 91 1.66 15.52 13.72
N LYS A 92 1.04 15.97 12.63
CA LYS A 92 -0.43 15.96 12.45
C LYS A 92 -0.86 14.82 11.52
N ARG A 93 -1.99 14.18 11.85
CA ARG A 93 -2.51 12.99 11.14
C ARG A 93 -2.84 13.31 9.68
N ARG A 94 -2.32 12.48 8.74
CA ARG A 94 -2.74 12.48 7.35
C ARG A 94 -3.99 11.61 7.17
N HIS A 95 -4.94 12.06 6.36
CA HIS A 95 -6.16 11.30 6.06
C HIS A 95 -5.87 10.01 5.28
N GLY A 96 -6.79 9.05 5.34
CA GLY A 96 -6.70 7.77 4.61
C GLY A 96 -6.90 7.92 3.10
N ASN A 97 -7.01 6.77 2.41
CA ASN A 97 -7.29 6.69 0.98
C ASN A 97 -8.73 6.24 0.72
N GLY A 98 -9.40 6.82 -0.28
CA GLY A 98 -10.76 6.46 -0.69
C GLY A 98 -10.84 5.10 -1.39
N ILE A 99 -9.76 4.66 -2.02
CA ILE A 99 -9.68 3.37 -2.71
C ILE A 99 -9.35 2.26 -1.71
N LEU A 100 -10.32 1.36 -1.51
CA LEU A 100 -10.12 0.17 -0.69
C LEU A 100 -9.52 -0.97 -1.52
N GLN A 101 -8.45 -1.60 -1.03
CA GLN A 101 -7.88 -2.77 -1.69
C GLN A 101 -8.70 -4.03 -1.35
N VAL A 102 -9.42 -4.54 -2.33
CA VAL A 102 -10.29 -5.73 -2.16
C VAL A 102 -9.68 -7.02 -2.70
N ILE A 103 -8.65 -6.93 -3.53
CA ILE A 103 -7.99 -8.10 -4.09
C ILE A 103 -7.30 -8.91 -2.99
N SER A 104 -7.53 -10.23 -2.99
CA SER A 104 -6.91 -11.13 -2.03
C SER A 104 -5.39 -11.04 -2.06
N GLY A 105 -4.78 -10.92 -0.90
CA GLY A 105 -3.33 -10.80 -0.74
C GLY A 105 -2.95 -10.16 0.59
N ALA A 106 -1.67 -9.91 0.75
CA ALA A 106 -1.10 -9.37 1.98
C ALA A 106 -1.56 -7.94 2.34
N PHE A 107 -2.05 -7.20 1.35
CA PHE A 107 -2.48 -5.81 1.47
C PHE A 107 -4.01 -5.64 1.41
N GLN A 108 -4.76 -6.74 1.35
CA GLN A 108 -6.22 -6.70 1.32
C GLN A 108 -6.79 -5.95 2.53
N GLY A 109 -7.78 -5.09 2.29
CA GLY A 109 -8.40 -4.23 3.30
C GLY A 109 -7.68 -2.90 3.51
N SER A 110 -6.60 -2.61 2.80
CA SER A 110 -5.91 -1.33 2.94
C SER A 110 -6.74 -0.17 2.43
N ALA A 111 -6.84 0.87 3.25
CA ALA A 111 -7.30 2.22 2.95
C ALA A 111 -6.35 3.24 3.61
N ALA A 112 -5.06 2.86 3.76
CA ALA A 112 -4.05 3.67 4.41
C ALA A 112 -3.68 4.91 3.56
N PRO A 113 -3.15 5.99 4.17
CA PRO A 113 -2.73 7.18 3.46
C PRO A 113 -1.74 6.89 2.32
N SER A 114 -1.87 7.63 1.22
CA SER A 114 -0.97 7.55 0.07
C SER A 114 0.34 8.27 0.35
N ILE A 115 1.39 7.53 0.73
CA ILE A 115 2.72 8.09 0.99
C ILE A 115 3.38 8.60 -0.31
N ASP A 116 3.06 8.02 -1.45
CA ASP A 116 3.58 8.41 -2.76
C ASP A 116 3.07 9.77 -3.27
N LEU A 117 2.11 10.38 -2.56
CA LEU A 117 1.65 11.76 -2.78
C LEU A 117 2.40 12.79 -1.91
N ILE A 118 3.44 12.37 -1.19
CA ILE A 118 4.36 13.27 -0.48
C ILE A 118 5.67 13.31 -1.29
N PRO A 119 6.09 14.47 -1.84
CA PRO A 119 7.30 14.55 -2.64
C PRO A 119 8.54 14.42 -1.73
N PRO A 120 9.54 13.61 -2.08
CA PRO A 120 10.75 13.49 -1.27
C PRO A 120 11.43 14.83 -0.98
N ASP A 121 11.39 15.75 -1.94
CA ASP A 121 12.07 17.06 -1.85
C ASP A 121 11.36 18.07 -0.93
N SER A 122 10.16 17.79 -0.45
CA SER A 122 9.49 18.59 0.58
C SER A 122 9.88 18.18 2.00
N VAL A 123 10.61 17.07 2.15
CA VAL A 123 10.85 16.42 3.45
C VAL A 123 12.28 16.71 3.92
N ALA A 124 12.41 17.32 5.08
CA ALA A 124 13.69 17.52 5.76
C ALA A 124 14.21 16.21 6.40
N ARG A 125 13.30 15.42 6.97
CA ARG A 125 13.59 14.09 7.52
C ARG A 125 12.33 13.26 7.70
N VAL A 126 12.49 11.95 7.80
CA VAL A 126 11.42 11.01 8.16
C VAL A 126 11.75 10.35 9.49
N GLU A 127 10.83 10.39 10.43
CA GLU A 127 10.94 9.74 11.73
C GLU A 127 10.05 8.50 11.76
N VAL A 128 10.64 7.31 11.93
CA VAL A 128 9.93 6.03 11.97
C VAL A 128 9.96 5.50 13.40
N LEU A 129 8.86 5.67 14.12
CA LEU A 129 8.67 5.11 15.45
C LEU A 129 8.23 3.65 15.32
N GLN A 130 9.08 2.76 15.80
CA GLN A 130 8.89 1.30 15.65
C GLN A 130 8.30 0.68 16.93
N GLU A 131 7.19 1.23 17.42
CA GLU A 131 6.42 0.65 18.54
C GLU A 131 4.96 1.09 18.52
N GLY A 132 4.11 0.41 19.32
CA GLY A 132 2.72 0.82 19.51
C GLY A 132 2.63 2.17 20.22
N ALA A 133 2.00 3.15 19.59
CA ALA A 133 1.93 4.52 20.07
C ALA A 133 0.49 5.07 20.13
N ALA A 134 -0.51 4.19 20.15
CA ALA A 134 -1.91 4.59 20.12
C ALA A 134 -2.33 5.45 21.34
N ALA A 135 -1.72 5.26 22.50
CA ALA A 135 -1.98 6.10 23.69
C ALA A 135 -1.53 7.56 23.50
N VAL A 136 -0.56 7.81 22.60
CA VAL A 136 -0.04 9.16 22.31
C VAL A 136 -0.75 9.77 21.11
N TYR A 137 -0.93 8.98 20.02
CA TYR A 137 -1.39 9.47 18.72
C TYR A 137 -2.79 9.01 18.31
N GLY A 138 -3.45 8.16 19.13
CA GLY A 138 -4.78 7.61 18.84
C GLY A 138 -4.74 6.36 17.96
N THR A 139 -5.89 6.01 17.38
CA THR A 139 -6.10 4.83 16.55
C THR A 139 -5.06 4.70 15.44
N ASP A 140 -4.86 3.47 14.95
CA ASP A 140 -4.01 3.07 13.83
C ASP A 140 -2.51 2.91 14.14
N ALA A 141 -1.99 3.50 15.24
CA ALA A 141 -0.59 3.37 15.64
C ALA A 141 -0.29 2.05 16.38
N ILE A 142 -0.66 0.90 15.75
CA ILE A 142 -0.42 -0.45 16.31
C ILE A 142 0.98 -0.94 15.95
N ALA A 143 1.36 -0.84 14.67
CA ALA A 143 2.68 -1.26 14.17
C ALA A 143 3.76 -0.23 14.44
N GLY A 144 3.38 1.04 14.42
CA GLY A 144 4.25 2.19 14.57
C GLY A 144 3.68 3.46 13.96
N VAL A 145 4.52 4.49 13.90
CA VAL A 145 4.20 5.80 13.33
C VAL A 145 5.30 6.19 12.35
N ILE A 146 4.92 6.75 11.21
CA ILE A 146 5.84 7.39 10.26
C ILE A 146 5.47 8.86 10.20
N ASN A 147 6.40 9.73 10.57
CA ASN A 147 6.21 11.17 10.59
C ASN A 147 7.14 11.84 9.59
N PHE A 148 6.57 12.54 8.63
CA PHE A 148 7.28 13.33 7.63
C PHE A 148 7.40 14.74 8.15
N ILE A 149 8.65 15.16 8.44
CA ILE A 149 8.97 16.52 8.83
C ILE A 149 9.29 17.31 7.57
N LEU A 150 8.52 18.35 7.31
CA LEU A 150 8.67 19.18 6.13
C LEU A 150 9.83 20.17 6.29
N LYS A 151 10.38 20.59 5.17
CA LYS A 151 11.37 21.64 5.09
C LYS A 151 10.80 22.97 5.59
N ASP A 152 11.63 23.74 6.26
CA ASP A 152 11.31 25.04 6.85
C ASP A 152 12.36 26.13 6.53
N GLU A 153 13.24 25.85 5.54
CA GLU A 153 14.19 26.85 5.05
C GLU A 153 13.44 28.09 4.56
N ASN A 154 13.93 29.27 4.94
CA ASN A 154 13.35 30.56 4.61
C ASN A 154 14.10 31.29 3.48
N GLU A 155 15.14 30.69 2.89
CA GLU A 155 15.90 31.20 1.75
C GLU A 155 16.56 30.05 0.99
N GLY A 156 17.01 30.33 -0.22
CA GLY A 156 17.62 29.33 -1.07
C GLY A 156 16.59 28.40 -1.71
N GLY A 157 17.08 27.43 -2.45
CA GLY A 157 16.20 26.47 -3.11
C GLY A 157 16.98 25.39 -3.83
N SER A 158 16.21 24.45 -4.39
CA SER A 158 16.74 23.37 -5.22
C SER A 158 15.81 23.08 -6.38
N PHE A 159 16.38 22.66 -7.49
CA PHE A 159 15.64 22.13 -8.62
C PHE A 159 16.27 20.81 -9.07
N LYS A 160 15.46 19.78 -9.21
CA LYS A 160 15.91 18.42 -9.51
C LYS A 160 15.16 17.87 -10.72
N VAL A 161 15.88 17.23 -11.64
CA VAL A 161 15.31 16.51 -12.78
C VAL A 161 15.88 15.11 -12.79
N THR A 162 15.01 14.11 -12.90
CA THR A 162 15.41 12.70 -13.00
C THR A 162 14.76 12.07 -14.21
N GLY A 163 15.54 11.34 -15.00
CA GLY A 163 15.09 10.49 -16.09
C GLY A 163 15.64 9.09 -15.93
N GLY A 164 14.82 8.08 -16.19
CA GLY A 164 15.25 6.69 -16.07
C GLY A 164 14.26 5.71 -16.67
N GLN A 165 14.65 4.44 -16.75
CA GLN A 165 13.81 3.36 -17.24
C GLN A 165 14.30 2.00 -16.74
N TYR A 166 13.47 0.97 -16.86
CA TYR A 166 13.86 -0.40 -16.58
C TYR A 166 14.75 -1.00 -17.68
N TYR A 167 15.53 -2.02 -17.35
CA TYR A 167 16.49 -2.66 -18.26
C TYR A 167 15.84 -3.26 -19.52
N ASP A 168 14.55 -3.62 -19.45
CA ASP A 168 13.78 -4.11 -20.60
C ASP A 168 13.33 -3.00 -21.56
N SER A 169 13.81 -1.77 -21.38
CA SER A 169 13.42 -0.59 -22.16
C SER A 169 11.92 -0.25 -22.05
N GLU A 170 11.35 -0.50 -20.86
CA GLU A 170 9.96 -0.20 -20.50
C GLU A 170 9.91 0.68 -19.25
N GLY A 171 8.71 1.21 -18.94
CA GLY A 171 8.46 1.98 -17.73
C GLY A 171 9.30 3.24 -17.65
N GLU A 172 9.44 3.95 -18.78
CA GLU A 172 10.11 5.25 -18.79
C GLU A 172 9.56 6.15 -17.70
N LEU A 173 10.46 6.71 -16.91
CA LEU A 173 10.15 7.60 -15.82
C LEU A 173 10.84 8.94 -16.04
N PHE A 174 10.07 10.00 -15.91
CA PHE A 174 10.55 11.37 -15.84
C PHE A 174 9.97 12.02 -14.60
N SER A 175 10.80 12.73 -13.83
CA SER A 175 10.33 13.59 -12.74
C SER A 175 11.10 14.89 -12.70
N ALA A 176 10.40 15.95 -12.28
CA ALA A 176 10.97 17.25 -12.01
C ALA A 176 10.42 17.75 -10.67
N SER A 177 11.28 18.32 -9.85
CA SER A 177 10.95 18.87 -8.54
C SER A 177 11.65 20.19 -8.32
N GLY A 178 10.97 21.14 -7.70
CA GLY A 178 11.55 22.40 -7.25
C GLY A 178 11.10 22.68 -5.82
N ASN A 179 12.06 22.98 -4.94
CA ASN A 179 11.82 23.46 -3.59
C ASN A 179 12.42 24.83 -3.42
N MET A 180 11.73 25.73 -2.74
CA MET A 180 12.22 27.10 -2.51
C MET A 180 11.70 27.64 -1.17
N GLY A 181 12.63 28.23 -0.42
CA GLY A 181 12.38 28.97 0.81
C GLY A 181 12.22 30.46 0.57
N PHE A 182 11.33 31.08 1.32
CA PHE A 182 11.07 32.52 1.29
C PHE A 182 10.96 33.05 2.71
N LYS A 183 11.61 34.17 2.98
CA LYS A 183 11.44 34.88 4.26
C LYS A 183 10.06 35.55 4.33
N LEU A 184 9.38 35.35 5.43
CA LEU A 184 8.17 36.09 5.80
C LEU A 184 8.51 37.06 6.92
N GLY A 185 8.80 38.32 6.57
CA GLY A 185 9.31 39.30 7.52
C GLY A 185 10.66 38.86 8.12
N GLU A 186 10.89 39.18 9.41
CA GLU A 186 12.12 38.82 10.13
C GLU A 186 11.99 37.47 10.86
N ASP A 187 10.76 37.09 11.28
CA ASP A 187 10.49 35.97 12.19
C ASP A 187 9.66 34.85 11.56
N GLY A 188 9.60 34.82 10.21
CA GLY A 188 8.80 33.80 9.52
C GLY A 188 9.45 33.17 8.30
N PHE A 189 8.91 32.04 7.92
CA PHE A 189 9.31 31.31 6.71
C PHE A 189 8.10 30.85 5.89
N PHE A 190 8.31 30.70 4.60
CA PHE A 190 7.42 30.01 3.67
C PHE A 190 8.26 29.12 2.76
N ASN A 191 8.07 27.81 2.85
CA ASN A 191 8.75 26.84 1.99
C ASN A 191 7.73 26.20 1.03
N LEU A 192 8.06 26.16 -0.26
CA LEU A 192 7.18 25.63 -1.31
C LEU A 192 7.91 24.56 -2.11
N THR A 193 7.29 23.41 -2.29
CA THR A 193 7.74 22.35 -3.18
C THR A 193 6.72 22.12 -4.28
N LEU A 194 7.17 22.10 -5.54
CA LEU A 194 6.39 21.68 -6.70
C LEU A 194 7.02 20.41 -7.28
N PHE A 195 6.20 19.45 -7.64
CA PHE A 195 6.66 18.15 -8.14
C PHE A 195 5.81 17.68 -9.31
N HIS A 196 6.45 17.16 -10.34
CA HIS A 196 5.80 16.47 -11.45
C HIS A 196 6.50 15.15 -11.72
N ARG A 197 5.72 14.07 -11.95
CA ARG A 197 6.22 12.75 -12.35
C ARG A 197 5.35 12.16 -13.43
N ARG A 198 5.98 11.58 -14.45
CA ARG A 198 5.35 10.72 -15.43
C ARG A 198 6.07 9.39 -15.45
N GLN A 199 5.31 8.30 -15.42
CA GLN A 199 5.80 6.94 -15.56
C GLN A 199 4.96 6.22 -16.60
N ASP A 200 5.61 5.47 -17.47
CA ASP A 200 4.91 4.62 -18.46
C ASP A 200 4.75 3.18 -17.96
N TYR A 201 4.03 2.36 -18.70
CA TYR A 201 3.77 0.97 -18.37
C TYR A 201 5.05 0.16 -18.26
N THR A 202 5.07 -0.82 -17.33
CA THR A 202 5.92 -2.00 -17.48
C THR A 202 5.05 -3.22 -17.74
N THR A 203 5.63 -4.26 -18.33
CA THR A 203 4.93 -5.50 -18.63
C THR A 203 5.61 -6.68 -17.96
N THR A 204 4.82 -7.69 -17.59
CA THR A 204 5.35 -8.95 -17.05
C THR A 204 4.64 -10.13 -17.69
N GLY A 205 5.39 -11.14 -18.07
CA GLY A 205 4.86 -12.35 -18.68
C GLY A 205 4.65 -12.27 -20.19
N THR A 206 4.40 -13.40 -20.80
CA THR A 206 4.23 -13.59 -22.25
C THR A 206 2.93 -14.31 -22.54
N GLY A 207 2.18 -13.82 -23.53
CA GLY A 207 0.94 -14.45 -23.99
C GLY A 207 -0.21 -14.40 -23.00
N GLN A 208 -1.39 -14.79 -23.49
CA GLN A 208 -2.62 -14.88 -22.69
C GLN A 208 -3.07 -16.33 -22.56
N VAL A 209 -3.27 -16.80 -21.36
CA VAL A 209 -3.74 -18.17 -21.07
C VAL A 209 -5.05 -18.55 -21.75
N GLN A 210 -5.82 -17.59 -22.21
CA GLN A 210 -7.09 -17.82 -22.92
C GLN A 210 -6.91 -18.13 -24.40
N ILE A 211 -5.77 -17.79 -25.00
CA ILE A 211 -5.54 -17.86 -26.44
C ILE A 211 -4.27 -18.62 -26.77
N THR A 212 -3.22 -18.46 -25.98
CA THR A 212 -1.93 -19.10 -26.20
C THR A 212 -1.63 -20.17 -25.16
N ARG A 213 -0.74 -21.11 -25.52
CA ARG A 213 -0.09 -22.04 -24.61
C ARG A 213 1.17 -21.41 -24.00
N ALA A 214 1.76 -22.06 -23.01
CA ALA A 214 3.01 -21.62 -22.37
C ALA A 214 4.20 -21.50 -23.33
N ASP A 215 4.19 -22.27 -24.41
CA ASP A 215 5.19 -22.25 -25.48
C ASP A 215 4.94 -21.15 -26.56
N GLY A 216 3.92 -20.30 -26.34
CA GLY A 216 3.54 -19.23 -27.25
C GLY A 216 2.67 -19.67 -28.44
N THR A 217 2.37 -20.97 -28.57
CA THR A 217 1.47 -21.46 -29.62
C THR A 217 0.00 -21.22 -29.25
N LEU A 218 -0.88 -21.16 -30.28
CA LEU A 218 -2.30 -20.98 -30.05
C LEU A 218 -2.91 -22.20 -29.36
N GLN A 219 -3.87 -21.94 -28.45
CA GLN A 219 -4.68 -22.98 -27.84
C GLN A 219 -5.43 -23.78 -28.94
N PRO A 220 -5.64 -25.09 -28.74
CA PRO A 220 -6.46 -25.90 -29.67
C PRO A 220 -7.83 -25.22 -29.86
N ASN A 221 -8.35 -25.28 -31.09
CA ASN A 221 -9.60 -24.65 -31.54
C ASN A 221 -9.61 -23.10 -31.50
N THR A 222 -8.48 -22.45 -31.33
CA THR A 222 -8.37 -21.01 -31.59
C THR A 222 -8.46 -20.77 -33.11
N PRO A 223 -9.35 -19.88 -33.59
CA PRO A 223 -9.44 -19.59 -35.01
C PRO A 223 -8.09 -19.13 -35.60
N ALA A 224 -7.75 -19.63 -36.77
CA ALA A 224 -6.46 -19.34 -37.43
C ALA A 224 -6.22 -17.84 -37.66
N GLN A 225 -7.29 -17.06 -37.87
CA GLN A 225 -7.22 -15.61 -38.00
C GLN A 225 -6.75 -14.91 -36.71
N TRP A 226 -6.78 -15.59 -35.58
CA TRP A 226 -6.25 -15.06 -34.31
C TRP A 226 -4.74 -15.26 -34.14
N ALA A 227 -4.12 -16.08 -35.02
CA ALA A 227 -2.67 -16.20 -35.07
C ALA A 227 -1.99 -14.85 -35.35
N ASN A 228 -2.64 -13.98 -36.12
CA ASN A 228 -2.11 -12.66 -36.47
C ASN A 228 -2.27 -11.62 -35.33
N LEU A 229 -3.00 -11.97 -34.25
CA LEU A 229 -3.12 -11.16 -33.04
C LEU A 229 -1.97 -11.34 -32.06
N ALA A 230 -1.07 -12.29 -32.36
CA ALA A 230 0.03 -12.68 -31.48
C ALA A 230 1.14 -11.62 -31.35
N GLY A 231 1.00 -10.48 -32.01
CA GLY A 231 1.86 -9.32 -31.82
C GLY A 231 1.55 -8.56 -30.50
N ASP A 232 1.62 -7.27 -30.53
CA ASP A 232 1.49 -6.37 -29.36
C ASP A 232 0.20 -6.49 -28.56
N ALA A 233 -0.88 -7.02 -29.14
CA ALA A 233 -2.17 -7.16 -28.45
C ALA A 233 -2.18 -8.27 -27.39
N LEU A 234 -1.32 -9.27 -27.50
CA LEU A 234 -1.26 -10.44 -26.61
C LEU A 234 0.01 -10.50 -25.77
N SER A 235 1.07 -9.85 -26.22
CA SER A 235 2.29 -9.68 -25.45
C SER A 235 2.17 -8.47 -24.50
N GLY A 236 2.63 -8.60 -23.29
CA GLY A 236 2.76 -7.47 -22.39
C GLY A 236 1.46 -6.88 -21.86
N ILE A 237 0.40 -7.66 -21.80
CA ILE A 237 -0.92 -7.14 -21.43
C ILE A 237 -1.13 -7.05 -19.93
N ASN A 238 -0.40 -7.81 -19.13
CA ASN A 238 -0.75 -7.94 -17.70
C ASN A 238 0.44 -7.88 -16.76
N GLY A 239 0.18 -7.36 -15.56
CA GLY A 239 0.97 -7.60 -14.37
C GLY A 239 2.16 -6.66 -14.15
N GLY A 240 2.32 -5.61 -14.96
CA GLY A 240 3.33 -4.57 -14.75
C GLY A 240 2.80 -3.36 -13.99
N GLN A 241 3.60 -2.32 -13.92
CA GLN A 241 3.21 -1.05 -13.34
C GLN A 241 2.27 -0.29 -14.28
N PRO A 242 1.31 0.50 -13.75
CA PRO A 242 0.42 1.32 -14.55
C PRO A 242 1.17 2.53 -15.14
N ARG A 243 0.60 3.13 -16.19
CA ARG A 243 0.98 4.47 -16.58
C ARG A 243 0.40 5.45 -15.58
N THR A 244 1.22 6.39 -15.12
CA THR A 244 0.77 7.44 -14.19
C THR A 244 1.34 8.79 -14.56
N LYS A 245 0.57 9.84 -14.28
CA LYS A 245 1.01 11.24 -14.24
C LYS A 245 0.62 11.79 -12.87
N LEU A 246 1.56 12.42 -12.20
CA LEU A 246 1.37 13.02 -10.90
C LEU A 246 1.89 14.45 -10.93
N THR A 247 1.07 15.41 -10.52
CA THR A 247 1.48 16.78 -10.26
C THR A 247 1.01 17.16 -8.88
N LEU A 248 1.90 17.70 -8.09
CA LEU A 248 1.56 18.10 -6.73
C LEU A 248 2.37 19.32 -6.28
N GLY A 249 1.79 20.04 -5.32
CA GLY A 249 2.43 21.14 -4.61
C GLY A 249 2.27 20.93 -3.11
N PHE A 250 3.37 21.16 -2.38
CA PHE A 250 3.43 21.13 -0.92
C PHE A 250 3.92 22.47 -0.41
N TYR A 251 3.33 22.98 0.67
CA TYR A 251 3.85 24.17 1.35
C TYR A 251 3.97 23.91 2.85
N ASN A 252 4.90 24.63 3.47
CA ASN A 252 5.10 24.72 4.92
C ASN A 252 5.43 26.15 5.28
N MET A 253 4.74 26.73 6.25
CA MET A 253 4.95 28.10 6.67
C MET A 253 4.78 28.28 8.18
N GLY A 254 5.52 29.21 8.73
CA GLY A 254 5.42 29.62 10.12
C GLY A 254 5.78 31.09 10.29
N TYR A 255 5.19 31.73 11.30
CA TYR A 255 5.52 33.10 11.68
C TYR A 255 5.39 33.28 13.19
N ASP A 256 6.44 33.72 13.85
CA ASP A 256 6.44 34.04 15.29
C ASP A 256 6.04 35.50 15.53
N PHE A 257 4.97 35.70 16.29
CA PHE A 257 4.45 36.99 16.71
C PHE A 257 4.95 37.41 18.10
N GLY A 258 6.15 36.99 18.50
CA GLY A 258 6.73 37.29 19.80
C GLY A 258 6.24 36.38 20.90
N GLY A 259 6.33 35.06 20.68
CA GLY A 259 5.97 33.98 21.60
C GLY A 259 4.69 33.25 21.24
N VAL A 260 4.00 33.66 20.17
CA VAL A 260 2.91 32.91 19.55
C VAL A 260 3.30 32.63 18.11
N GLU A 261 3.60 31.40 17.79
CA GLU A 261 3.87 30.97 16.43
C GLU A 261 2.57 30.53 15.76
N LEU A 262 2.20 31.18 14.68
CA LEU A 262 1.19 30.70 13.75
C LEU A 262 1.88 29.86 12.68
N TYR A 263 1.37 28.67 12.42
CA TYR A 263 1.90 27.80 11.38
C TYR A 263 0.80 27.24 10.50
N SER A 264 1.17 26.96 9.26
CA SER A 264 0.31 26.25 8.32
C SER A 264 1.13 25.39 7.38
N PHE A 265 0.62 24.24 7.02
CA PHE A 265 1.17 23.41 5.94
C PHE A 265 0.08 22.64 5.23
N GLY A 266 0.35 22.27 4.00
CA GLY A 266 -0.63 21.56 3.20
C GLY A 266 -0.13 21.20 1.83
N ASP A 267 -1.00 20.51 1.10
CA ASP A 267 -0.73 20.00 -0.23
C ASP A 267 -1.96 20.00 -1.12
N TYR A 268 -1.69 19.99 -2.43
CA TYR A 268 -2.62 19.60 -3.47
C TYR A 268 -1.92 18.64 -4.42
N ALA A 269 -2.55 17.52 -4.71
CA ALA A 269 -2.06 16.54 -5.64
C ALA A 269 -3.14 16.15 -6.66
N ARG A 270 -2.75 16.05 -7.94
CA ARG A 270 -3.55 15.45 -8.98
C ARG A 270 -2.79 14.32 -9.62
N ARG A 271 -3.37 13.11 -9.54
CA ARG A 271 -2.87 11.92 -10.20
C ARG A 271 -3.85 11.44 -11.26
N GLU A 272 -3.33 11.13 -12.44
CA GLU A 272 -4.03 10.39 -13.48
C GLU A 272 -3.32 9.06 -13.70
N GLY A 273 -4.06 7.98 -13.76
CA GLY A 273 -3.48 6.67 -13.89
C GLY A 273 -4.29 5.74 -14.79
N TRP A 274 -3.60 4.91 -15.59
CA TRP A 274 -4.20 3.92 -16.48
C TRP A 274 -3.58 2.56 -16.21
N ALA A 275 -4.43 1.60 -15.84
CA ALA A 275 -4.03 0.20 -15.61
C ALA A 275 -4.66 -0.70 -16.66
N LYS A 276 -3.82 -1.51 -17.34
CA LYS A 276 -4.30 -2.53 -18.27
C LYS A 276 -5.05 -3.62 -17.51
N GLN A 277 -6.22 -3.99 -18.02
CA GLN A 277 -7.03 -5.07 -17.46
C GLN A 277 -6.84 -6.37 -18.24
N GLY A 278 -7.35 -7.47 -17.72
CA GLY A 278 -7.28 -8.75 -18.43
C GLY A 278 -7.93 -8.68 -19.80
N TYR A 279 -7.30 -9.33 -20.78
CA TYR A 279 -7.80 -9.41 -22.15
C TYR A 279 -9.23 -9.99 -22.19
N ARG A 280 -10.10 -9.34 -22.96
CA ARG A 280 -11.47 -9.78 -23.23
C ARG A 280 -11.54 -10.40 -24.61
N HIS A 281 -11.74 -11.70 -24.63
CA HIS A 281 -11.93 -12.48 -25.81
C HIS A 281 -13.19 -12.02 -26.57
N PRO A 282 -13.22 -12.01 -27.93
CA PRO A 282 -14.38 -11.58 -28.74
C PRO A 282 -15.70 -12.26 -28.35
N LYS A 283 -15.69 -13.54 -27.97
CA LYS A 283 -16.90 -14.25 -27.50
C LYS A 283 -17.65 -13.60 -26.35
N ARG A 284 -16.97 -12.69 -25.62
CA ARG A 284 -17.60 -11.93 -24.52
C ARG A 284 -18.56 -10.88 -25.02
N ILE A 285 -18.41 -10.44 -26.28
CA ILE A 285 -19.12 -9.32 -26.82
C ILE A 285 -19.81 -9.68 -28.15
N CYS A 286 -19.84 -10.95 -28.51
CA CYS A 286 -20.58 -11.43 -29.65
C CYS A 286 -22.08 -11.37 -29.42
N SER A 287 -22.88 -11.01 -30.42
CA SER A 287 -24.31 -11.15 -30.36
C SER A 287 -24.70 -12.62 -30.38
N GLU A 288 -25.74 -12.98 -29.62
CA GLU A 288 -26.20 -14.37 -29.46
C GLU A 288 -27.05 -14.89 -30.61
N ALA A 289 -27.13 -14.27 -31.74
CA ALA A 289 -27.88 -14.78 -32.87
C ALA A 289 -27.31 -16.16 -33.30
N GLY A 290 -27.67 -17.21 -32.56
CA GLY A 290 -27.25 -18.57 -32.79
C GLY A 290 -26.26 -19.15 -31.79
N ASN A 291 -25.91 -18.47 -30.71
CA ASN A 291 -24.91 -18.96 -29.76
C ASN A 291 -25.45 -19.05 -28.31
N THR A 292 -26.20 -20.09 -28.02
CA THR A 292 -26.88 -20.28 -26.73
C THR A 292 -26.02 -20.96 -25.66
N GLY A 293 -24.74 -21.09 -25.84
CA GLY A 293 -23.97 -21.89 -24.89
C GLY A 293 -22.47 -21.68 -24.82
N GLY A 294 -21.98 -20.53 -24.50
CA GLY A 294 -20.68 -20.34 -23.85
C GLY A 294 -19.39 -20.86 -24.54
N SER A 295 -19.49 -21.67 -25.58
CA SER A 295 -18.36 -22.21 -26.36
C SER A 295 -18.47 -21.82 -27.80
N VAL A 296 -17.76 -20.75 -28.19
CA VAL A 296 -17.57 -20.45 -29.60
C VAL A 296 -16.55 -21.45 -30.14
N THR A 297 -17.02 -22.50 -30.83
CA THR A 297 -16.15 -23.32 -31.64
C THR A 297 -15.63 -22.51 -32.82
N ALA A 298 -14.46 -22.83 -33.35
CA ALA A 298 -13.88 -22.15 -34.51
C ALA A 298 -14.84 -22.12 -35.75
N ALA A 299 -15.77 -23.06 -35.81
CA ALA A 299 -16.79 -23.16 -36.89
C ALA A 299 -17.99 -22.21 -36.67
N ALA A 300 -18.27 -21.80 -35.42
CA ALA A 300 -19.40 -20.91 -35.10
C ALA A 300 -19.00 -19.45 -34.92
N TYR A 301 -17.72 -19.15 -35.00
CA TYR A 301 -17.21 -17.78 -34.83
C TYR A 301 -17.46 -16.97 -36.13
N ASN A 302 -18.25 -15.92 -36.00
CA ASN A 302 -18.46 -14.96 -37.07
C ASN A 302 -17.89 -13.60 -36.65
N PRO A 303 -16.80 -13.16 -37.29
CA PRO A 303 -16.19 -11.88 -37.00
C PRO A 303 -17.11 -10.67 -37.22
N ASN A 304 -18.11 -10.80 -38.04
CA ASN A 304 -19.03 -9.71 -38.36
C ASN A 304 -20.09 -9.44 -37.25
N ILE A 305 -20.21 -10.32 -36.27
CA ILE A 305 -21.19 -10.19 -35.20
C ILE A 305 -20.54 -9.98 -33.83
N CYS A 306 -19.23 -9.89 -33.78
CA CYS A 306 -18.46 -9.66 -32.58
C CYS A 306 -17.83 -8.27 -32.57
N TYR A 307 -17.90 -7.60 -31.44
CA TYR A 307 -17.23 -6.30 -31.27
C TYR A 307 -15.72 -6.46 -31.34
N SER A 308 -15.08 -5.56 -32.05
CA SER A 308 -13.62 -5.45 -32.15
C SER A 308 -13.23 -3.98 -32.05
N ASP A 309 -12.34 -3.64 -31.12
CA ASP A 309 -11.71 -2.34 -31.07
C ASP A 309 -10.58 -2.31 -32.10
N THR A 310 -10.60 -1.32 -33.00
CA THR A 310 -9.51 -1.07 -34.01
C THR A 310 -9.20 -2.21 -35.00
N GLY A 311 -10.14 -3.11 -35.26
CA GLY A 311 -9.92 -4.24 -36.18
C GLY A 311 -9.07 -5.38 -35.61
N VAL A 312 -8.73 -5.30 -34.33
CA VAL A 312 -8.06 -6.36 -33.57
C VAL A 312 -9.12 -7.17 -32.82
N TRP A 313 -9.04 -8.48 -32.86
CA TRP A 313 -10.00 -9.37 -32.21
C TRP A 313 -9.93 -9.28 -30.68
N GLY A 314 -11.05 -8.95 -30.05
CA GLY A 314 -11.10 -8.72 -28.60
C GLY A 314 -10.60 -7.34 -28.19
N MET A 315 -10.36 -7.16 -26.91
CA MET A 315 -9.92 -5.89 -26.34
C MET A 315 -9.18 -6.08 -25.02
N VAL A 316 -8.36 -5.09 -24.68
CA VAL A 316 -7.75 -4.92 -23.36
C VAL A 316 -8.31 -3.64 -22.75
N PRO A 317 -9.34 -3.74 -21.88
CA PRO A 317 -9.87 -2.58 -21.19
C PRO A 317 -8.79 -1.89 -20.38
N LEU A 318 -8.90 -0.59 -20.24
CA LEU A 318 -8.10 0.21 -19.33
C LEU A 318 -8.98 0.67 -18.18
N GLN A 319 -8.51 0.53 -16.97
CA GLN A 319 -9.05 1.22 -15.83
C GLN A 319 -8.30 2.54 -15.67
N HIS A 320 -9.01 3.64 -15.79
CA HIS A 320 -8.47 4.99 -15.68
C HIS A 320 -9.00 5.65 -14.41
N VAL A 321 -8.11 6.16 -13.59
CA VAL A 321 -8.44 6.86 -12.34
C VAL A 321 -7.88 8.28 -12.40
N VAL A 322 -8.75 9.24 -12.08
CA VAL A 322 -8.36 10.63 -11.83
C VAL A 322 -8.58 10.89 -10.34
N GLU A 323 -7.50 11.14 -9.65
CA GLU A 323 -7.46 11.41 -8.22
C GLU A 323 -7.06 12.86 -7.99
N ASP A 324 -7.90 13.59 -7.26
CA ASP A 324 -7.61 14.91 -6.72
C ASP A 324 -7.57 14.80 -5.19
N GLU A 325 -6.43 15.11 -4.59
CA GLU A 325 -6.21 15.10 -3.14
C GLU A 325 -5.72 16.47 -2.68
N TYR A 326 -6.21 16.92 -1.53
CA TYR A 326 -5.68 18.10 -0.88
C TYR A 326 -5.79 17.99 0.64
N SER A 327 -4.82 18.56 1.32
CA SER A 327 -4.87 18.73 2.76
C SER A 327 -4.31 20.07 3.18
N PHE A 328 -4.80 20.59 4.28
CA PHE A 328 -4.17 21.71 4.95
C PHE A 328 -4.33 21.61 6.45
N THR A 329 -3.33 22.07 7.15
CA THR A 329 -3.28 22.24 8.59
C THR A 329 -3.02 23.70 8.90
N ILE A 330 -3.74 24.24 9.89
CA ILE A 330 -3.46 25.55 10.48
C ILE A 330 -3.41 25.38 11.98
N GLY A 331 -2.46 26.03 12.63
CA GLY A 331 -2.32 25.96 14.08
C GLY A 331 -1.62 27.16 14.68
N ALA A 332 -1.72 27.24 16.00
CA ALA A 332 -1.04 28.20 16.83
C ALA A 332 -0.40 27.47 18.00
N ARG A 333 0.87 27.73 18.25
CA ARG A 333 1.62 27.22 19.38
C ARG A 333 2.38 28.32 20.09
N GLY A 334 2.65 28.14 21.36
CA GLY A 334 3.34 29.14 22.17
C GLY A 334 3.33 28.79 23.65
N GLU A 335 3.70 29.77 24.46
CA GLU A 335 3.73 29.68 25.91
C GLU A 335 2.76 30.71 26.51
N PHE A 336 2.05 30.31 27.57
CA PHE A 336 1.25 31.22 28.39
C PHE A 336 1.59 31.07 29.88
N GLY A 337 1.29 32.09 30.65
CA GLY A 337 1.54 32.26 32.09
C GLY A 337 2.14 31.12 32.89
N GLY A 338 3.43 31.23 33.27
CA GLY A 338 4.11 30.29 34.16
C GLY A 338 4.61 28.99 33.50
N GLY A 339 5.00 29.02 32.25
CA GLY A 339 5.66 27.88 31.55
C GLY A 339 4.70 26.84 30.99
N TRP A 340 3.43 27.18 30.75
CA TRP A 340 2.50 26.32 30.03
C TRP A 340 2.66 26.48 28.52
N ASN A 341 3.07 25.43 27.85
CA ASN A 341 3.12 25.39 26.40
C ASN A 341 1.82 24.84 25.83
N TYR A 342 1.38 25.36 24.70
CA TYR A 342 0.19 24.89 24.00
C TYR A 342 0.42 24.73 22.50
N ASP A 343 -0.34 23.83 21.89
CA ASP A 343 -0.47 23.68 20.42
C ASP A 343 -1.96 23.41 20.11
N PHE A 344 -2.59 24.35 19.41
CA PHE A 344 -3.95 24.20 18.89
C PHE A 344 -3.88 24.09 17.39
N SER A 345 -4.52 23.08 16.80
CA SER A 345 -4.53 22.95 15.35
C SER A 345 -5.82 22.35 14.80
N GLY A 346 -6.13 22.73 13.57
CA GLY A 346 -7.15 22.13 12.74
C GLY A 346 -6.53 21.60 11.46
N THR A 347 -6.79 20.34 11.14
CA THR A 347 -6.38 19.70 9.89
C THR A 347 -7.62 19.27 9.12
N TYR A 348 -7.65 19.59 7.83
CA TYR A 348 -8.63 19.06 6.88
C TYR A 348 -7.91 18.41 5.73
N GLY A 349 -8.27 17.17 5.41
CA GLY A 349 -7.77 16.46 4.24
C GLY A 349 -8.92 15.82 3.48
N ALA A 350 -8.86 15.83 2.16
CA ALA A 350 -9.88 15.25 1.30
C ALA A 350 -9.29 14.68 0.02
N GLN A 351 -9.89 13.61 -0.44
CA GLN A 351 -9.56 12.93 -1.69
C GLN A 351 -10.83 12.66 -2.48
N LYS A 352 -10.75 12.84 -3.81
CA LYS A 352 -11.78 12.44 -4.75
C LYS A 352 -11.17 11.59 -5.84
N ASP A 353 -11.68 10.38 -5.99
CA ASP A 353 -11.33 9.45 -7.06
C ASP A 353 -12.48 9.40 -8.07
N SER A 354 -12.19 9.67 -9.34
CA SER A 354 -13.11 9.47 -10.46
C SER A 354 -12.60 8.31 -11.30
N ILE A 355 -13.44 7.29 -11.48
CA ILE A 355 -13.07 6.02 -12.09
C ILE A 355 -13.75 5.91 -13.45
N TYR A 356 -12.97 5.52 -14.44
CA TYR A 356 -13.46 5.31 -15.81
C TYR A 356 -12.94 3.95 -16.30
N THR A 357 -13.77 3.28 -17.08
CA THR A 357 -13.34 2.17 -17.92
C THR A 357 -13.22 2.67 -19.36
N GLU A 358 -12.06 2.49 -19.97
CA GLU A 358 -11.75 2.89 -21.34
C GLU A 358 -11.36 1.68 -22.20
N LYS A 359 -11.42 1.82 -23.52
CA LYS A 359 -11.15 0.73 -24.48
C LYS A 359 -11.91 -0.55 -24.15
N SER A 360 -13.14 -0.38 -23.74
CA SER A 360 -14.05 -1.44 -23.29
C SER A 360 -15.24 -1.59 -24.24
N ALA A 361 -16.20 -2.41 -23.83
CA ALA A 361 -17.48 -2.58 -24.53
C ALA A 361 -18.56 -2.97 -23.54
N HIS A 362 -19.78 -2.66 -23.87
CA HIS A 362 -20.97 -3.07 -23.14
C HIS A 362 -21.69 -4.16 -23.92
N ARG A 363 -21.70 -5.39 -23.42
CA ARG A 363 -22.23 -6.56 -24.11
C ARG A 363 -23.69 -6.40 -24.47
N GLU A 364 -24.53 -6.04 -23.52
CA GLU A 364 -25.96 -5.95 -23.71
C GLU A 364 -26.33 -4.82 -24.70
N LEU A 365 -25.67 -3.67 -24.65
CA LEU A 365 -25.89 -2.61 -25.62
C LEU A 365 -25.48 -3.02 -27.02
N TRP A 366 -24.38 -3.73 -27.17
CA TRP A 366 -23.98 -4.33 -28.43
C TRP A 366 -25.01 -5.30 -28.98
N GLN A 367 -25.49 -6.23 -28.14
CA GLN A 367 -26.50 -7.22 -28.52
C GLN A 367 -27.82 -6.57 -28.93
N GLU A 368 -28.31 -5.62 -28.15
CA GLU A 368 -29.59 -4.92 -28.41
C GLU A 368 -29.51 -4.11 -29.71
N SER A 369 -28.43 -3.38 -29.93
CA SER A 369 -28.23 -2.64 -31.17
C SER A 369 -28.04 -3.56 -32.40
N PHE A 370 -27.42 -4.70 -32.23
CA PHE A 370 -27.30 -5.74 -33.26
C PHE A 370 -28.69 -6.34 -33.61
N LEU A 371 -29.49 -6.67 -32.60
CA LEU A 371 -30.85 -7.23 -32.81
C LEU A 371 -31.79 -6.22 -33.49
N ALA A 372 -31.56 -4.92 -33.30
CA ALA A 372 -32.39 -3.86 -33.93
C ALA A 372 -32.16 -3.72 -35.43
N GLY A 373 -30.99 -4.04 -35.96
CA GLY A 373 -30.66 -3.85 -37.38
C GLY A 373 -29.43 -4.56 -37.90
N GLY A 374 -28.97 -5.57 -37.18
CA GLY A 374 -27.78 -6.36 -37.58
C GLY A 374 -26.46 -5.61 -37.40
N VAL A 375 -25.46 -5.98 -38.21
CA VAL A 375 -24.10 -5.40 -38.11
C VAL A 375 -24.11 -3.88 -38.38
N ALA A 376 -25.02 -3.40 -39.22
CA ALA A 376 -25.09 -1.99 -39.60
C ALA A 376 -25.49 -1.06 -38.45
N THR A 377 -26.20 -1.60 -37.43
CA THR A 377 -26.68 -0.84 -36.26
C THR A 377 -25.95 -1.22 -34.98
N ALA A 378 -25.13 -2.30 -35.01
CA ALA A 378 -24.42 -2.78 -33.84
C ALA A 378 -23.41 -1.74 -33.33
N ASN A 379 -23.59 -1.32 -32.08
CA ASN A 379 -22.77 -0.29 -31.47
C ASN A 379 -22.64 -0.52 -29.96
N THR A 380 -21.53 -0.09 -29.39
CA THR A 380 -21.30 -0.06 -27.97
C THR A 380 -20.36 1.09 -27.60
N PRO A 381 -20.62 1.80 -26.51
CA PRO A 381 -19.65 2.76 -25.99
C PRO A 381 -18.33 2.06 -25.64
N SER A 382 -17.23 2.70 -25.97
CA SER A 382 -15.87 2.21 -25.65
C SER A 382 -15.34 2.76 -24.33
N SER A 383 -16.03 3.73 -23.72
CA SER A 383 -15.67 4.32 -22.44
C SER A 383 -16.93 4.63 -21.63
N ALA A 384 -16.80 4.58 -20.30
CA ALA A 384 -17.85 4.91 -19.36
C ALA A 384 -17.26 5.50 -18.08
N TYR A 385 -18.01 6.37 -17.41
CA TYR A 385 -17.72 6.80 -16.05
C TYR A 385 -18.34 5.79 -15.07
N ASP A 386 -17.49 5.16 -14.27
CA ASP A 386 -17.91 4.07 -13.38
C ASP A 386 -18.31 4.55 -11.99
N GLY A 387 -18.21 5.86 -11.73
CA GLY A 387 -18.40 6.44 -10.42
C GLY A 387 -17.06 6.71 -9.73
N GLY A 388 -17.03 6.61 -8.42
CA GLY A 388 -15.80 6.88 -7.69
C GLY A 388 -16.01 7.01 -6.20
N PHE A 389 -15.03 7.64 -5.53
CA PHE A 389 -15.05 7.84 -4.09
C PHE A 389 -14.76 9.29 -3.74
N LYS A 390 -15.31 9.72 -2.61
CA LYS A 390 -14.79 10.87 -1.88
C LYS A 390 -14.52 10.44 -0.45
N LEU A 391 -13.37 10.83 0.05
CA LEU A 391 -13.01 10.70 1.44
C LEU A 391 -12.67 12.10 1.96
N ALA A 392 -13.10 12.42 3.18
CA ALA A 392 -12.67 13.63 3.86
C ALA A 392 -12.46 13.32 5.35
N GLN A 393 -11.50 14.00 5.95
CA GLN A 393 -11.22 13.93 7.37
C GLN A 393 -10.96 15.32 7.92
N THR A 394 -11.65 15.66 9.00
CA THR A 394 -11.41 16.86 9.80
C THR A 394 -10.87 16.43 11.16
N THR A 395 -9.76 17.00 11.58
CA THR A 395 -9.17 16.74 12.90
C THR A 395 -8.89 18.06 13.59
N ILE A 396 -9.35 18.22 14.82
CA ILE A 396 -9.03 19.37 15.69
C ILE A 396 -8.30 18.81 16.89
N THR A 397 -7.11 19.33 17.18
CA THR A 397 -6.28 18.88 18.30
C THR A 397 -5.91 20.03 19.21
N THR A 398 -5.83 19.71 20.50
CA THR A 398 -5.35 20.58 21.55
C THR A 398 -4.34 19.81 22.37
N ASP A 399 -3.14 20.34 22.48
CA ASP A 399 -2.03 19.81 23.26
C ASP A 399 -1.57 20.89 24.22
N ILE A 400 -1.51 20.55 25.53
CA ILE A 400 -1.05 21.43 26.59
C ILE A 400 -0.02 20.67 27.42
N ARG A 401 1.11 21.31 27.69
CA ARG A 401 2.15 20.72 28.53
C ARG A 401 2.83 21.72 29.44
N LYS A 402 3.36 21.22 30.55
CA LYS A 402 4.18 21.98 31.46
C LYS A 402 5.20 21.08 32.16
N GLU A 403 6.33 21.66 32.45
CA GLU A 403 7.38 21.07 33.27
C GLU A 403 7.27 21.60 34.71
N PHE A 404 7.38 20.69 35.68
CA PHE A 404 7.32 20.99 37.11
C PHE A 404 8.63 20.54 37.75
N ASP A 405 9.29 21.45 38.41
CA ASP A 405 10.39 21.10 39.28
C ASP A 405 9.84 20.39 40.52
N THR A 406 10.05 19.09 40.61
CA THR A 406 9.54 18.21 41.68
C THR A 406 10.67 17.65 42.52
N GLY A 407 11.92 18.07 42.29
CA GLY A 407 13.10 17.52 42.97
C GLY A 407 13.52 16.14 42.45
N LEU A 408 13.01 15.69 41.30
CA LEU A 408 13.50 14.54 40.54
C LEU A 408 14.78 14.93 39.79
N ALA A 409 15.44 13.96 39.14
CA ALA A 409 16.67 14.21 38.35
C ALA A 409 16.44 15.14 37.18
N SER A 410 15.23 15.12 36.59
CA SER A 410 14.75 16.13 35.65
C SER A 410 13.35 16.61 36.02
N PRO A 411 12.91 17.79 35.53
CA PRO A 411 11.55 18.24 35.74
C PRO A 411 10.51 17.22 35.25
N LEU A 412 9.43 17.04 36.04
CA LEU A 412 8.28 16.25 35.65
C LEU A 412 7.52 16.95 34.52
N THR A 413 7.45 16.34 33.34
CA THR A 413 6.61 16.84 32.27
C THR A 413 5.20 16.25 32.36
N LEU A 414 4.21 17.13 32.50
CA LEU A 414 2.79 16.82 32.40
C LEU A 414 2.29 17.32 31.02
N ALA A 415 1.73 16.43 30.21
CA ALA A 415 1.06 16.79 28.98
C ALA A 415 -0.35 16.21 28.97
N PHE A 416 -1.31 16.98 28.49
CA PHE A 416 -2.70 16.54 28.30
C PHE A 416 -3.33 17.28 27.12
N GLY A 417 -4.38 16.71 26.60
CA GLY A 417 -5.07 17.33 25.47
C GLY A 417 -6.28 16.57 25.02
N GLY A 418 -6.81 17.03 23.90
CA GLY A 418 -8.01 16.47 23.31
C GLY A 418 -7.94 16.47 21.79
N GLU A 419 -8.74 15.60 21.21
CA GLU A 419 -8.92 15.48 19.75
C GLU A 419 -10.40 15.32 19.43
N TYR A 420 -10.86 16.05 18.43
CA TYR A 420 -12.09 15.78 17.71
C TYR A 420 -11.76 15.39 16.30
N ARG A 421 -12.33 14.28 15.82
CA ARG A 421 -12.15 13.84 14.44
C ARG A 421 -13.48 13.48 13.81
N LYS A 422 -13.67 13.89 12.56
CA LYS A 422 -14.78 13.49 11.71
C LYS A 422 -14.23 12.87 10.43
N ASP A 423 -14.64 11.63 10.15
CA ASP A 423 -14.35 10.90 8.93
C ASP A 423 -15.62 10.88 8.06
N GLU A 424 -15.48 11.14 6.77
CA GLU A 424 -16.55 11.10 5.78
C GLU A 424 -16.14 10.25 4.59
N TYR A 425 -17.02 9.41 4.10
CA TYR A 425 -16.81 8.55 2.94
C TYR A 425 -18.04 8.55 2.05
N GLU A 426 -17.86 8.78 0.75
CA GLU A 426 -18.93 8.80 -0.22
C GLU A 426 -18.58 7.89 -1.40
N ILE A 427 -19.50 7.02 -1.77
CA ILE A 427 -19.44 6.24 -3.01
C ILE A 427 -20.29 6.98 -4.04
N LEU A 428 -19.67 7.37 -5.16
CA LEU A 428 -20.30 8.08 -6.26
C LEU A 428 -20.87 7.10 -7.27
N GLN A 429 -22.10 7.34 -7.73
CA GLN A 429 -22.74 6.53 -8.76
C GLN A 429 -22.05 6.73 -10.11
N GLY A 430 -21.91 5.65 -10.89
CA GLY A 430 -21.51 5.68 -12.29
C GLY A 430 -22.60 6.21 -13.21
N ASP A 431 -22.22 6.45 -14.46
CA ASP A 431 -23.17 6.89 -15.48
C ASP A 431 -24.16 5.76 -15.87
N PRO A 432 -25.27 6.08 -16.57
CA PRO A 432 -26.24 5.07 -16.99
C PRO A 432 -25.65 3.98 -17.89
N ILE A 433 -24.58 4.27 -18.64
CA ILE A 433 -23.92 3.30 -19.52
C ILE A 433 -23.17 2.26 -18.69
N SER A 434 -22.39 2.73 -17.70
CA SER A 434 -21.59 1.84 -16.86
C SER A 434 -22.44 0.96 -15.95
N THR A 435 -23.63 1.43 -15.58
CA THR A 435 -24.52 0.74 -14.62
C THR A 435 -25.67 -0.06 -15.26
N TYR A 436 -25.83 0.02 -16.60
CA TYR A 436 -26.90 -0.70 -17.31
C TYR A 436 -26.68 -2.21 -17.24
N LYS A 437 -27.67 -2.97 -16.77
CA LYS A 437 -27.63 -4.45 -16.64
C LYS A 437 -26.33 -4.96 -15.98
N THR A 438 -25.46 -5.64 -16.77
CA THR A 438 -24.19 -6.19 -16.26
C THR A 438 -23.04 -5.19 -16.30
N GLY A 439 -23.24 -4.02 -16.89
CA GLY A 439 -22.24 -2.97 -17.02
C GLY A 439 -21.22 -3.20 -18.13
N VAL A 440 -20.25 -2.29 -18.21
CA VAL A 440 -19.13 -2.39 -19.15
C VAL A 440 -18.17 -3.52 -18.74
N GLN A 441 -17.43 -4.05 -19.69
CA GLN A 441 -16.44 -5.10 -19.45
C GLN A 441 -15.26 -4.54 -18.68
N SER A 442 -14.80 -5.23 -17.67
CA SER A 442 -13.78 -4.94 -16.68
C SER A 442 -14.37 -4.43 -15.37
N PHE A 443 -14.89 -3.22 -15.31
CA PHE A 443 -15.41 -2.66 -14.08
C PHE A 443 -16.81 -2.06 -14.33
N PRO A 444 -17.90 -2.77 -13.95
CA PRO A 444 -19.24 -2.22 -13.96
C PRO A 444 -19.33 -1.04 -12.98
N GLY A 445 -19.96 0.05 -13.39
CA GLY A 445 -20.08 1.23 -12.54
C GLY A 445 -20.88 0.98 -11.25
N TYR A 446 -20.62 1.80 -10.25
CA TYR A 446 -21.39 1.80 -9.00
C TYR A 446 -22.83 2.19 -9.27
N LYS A 447 -23.76 1.33 -8.87
CA LYS A 447 -25.19 1.56 -9.02
C LYS A 447 -25.70 2.54 -7.94
N ALA A 448 -26.91 3.08 -8.14
CA ALA A 448 -27.56 3.89 -7.13
C ALA A 448 -27.72 3.18 -5.76
N THR A 449 -27.79 1.84 -5.79
CA THR A 449 -27.85 1.00 -4.58
C THR A 449 -26.51 0.88 -3.86
N ASP A 450 -25.39 1.10 -4.55
CA ASP A 450 -24.05 1.09 -3.99
C ASP A 450 -23.64 2.48 -3.50
N ALA A 451 -24.19 3.53 -4.13
CA ALA A 451 -23.85 4.91 -3.83
C ALA A 451 -24.43 5.36 -2.48
N GLY A 452 -23.70 6.22 -1.79
CA GLY A 452 -24.15 6.77 -0.52
C GLY A 452 -23.07 7.59 0.19
N LYS A 453 -23.50 8.38 1.18
CA LYS A 453 -22.65 9.16 2.05
C LYS A 453 -22.68 8.57 3.45
N PHE A 454 -21.52 8.44 4.04
CA PHE A 454 -21.33 7.85 5.35
C PHE A 454 -20.37 8.73 6.14
N ASP A 455 -20.62 8.89 7.42
CA ASP A 455 -19.74 9.63 8.31
C ASP A 455 -19.62 8.95 9.68
N ARG A 456 -18.58 9.34 10.39
CA ARG A 456 -18.30 8.96 11.76
C ARG A 456 -17.56 10.09 12.44
N SER A 457 -17.83 10.32 13.72
CA SER A 457 -17.01 11.19 14.54
C SER A 457 -16.46 10.47 15.76
N SER A 458 -15.34 10.97 16.25
CA SER A 458 -14.74 10.54 17.51
C SER A 458 -14.30 11.74 18.34
N LYS A 459 -14.28 11.55 19.66
CA LYS A 459 -13.75 12.50 20.64
C LYS A 459 -12.76 11.76 21.52
N ALA A 460 -11.62 12.36 21.77
CA ALA A 460 -10.60 11.75 22.59
C ALA A 460 -10.03 12.75 23.59
N VAL A 461 -9.62 12.23 24.74
CA VAL A 461 -8.81 12.94 25.73
C VAL A 461 -7.62 12.06 26.11
N TYR A 462 -6.50 12.69 26.41
CA TYR A 462 -5.30 11.97 26.81
C TYR A 462 -4.56 12.69 27.93
N LEU A 463 -3.75 11.91 28.65
CA LEU A 463 -2.82 12.35 29.69
C LEU A 463 -1.50 11.64 29.49
N ASN A 464 -0.38 12.38 29.59
CA ASN A 464 0.96 11.84 29.50
C ASN A 464 1.84 12.45 30.61
N LEU A 465 2.61 11.61 31.28
CA LEU A 465 3.56 11.94 32.32
C LEU A 465 4.94 11.44 31.92
N ILE A 466 5.92 12.35 31.88
CA ILE A 466 7.32 11.99 31.60
C ILE A 466 8.15 12.45 32.79
N ALA A 467 8.96 11.56 33.35
CA ALA A 467 9.79 11.82 34.53
C ALA A 467 11.15 11.12 34.40
N GLU A 468 12.13 11.68 35.07
CA GLU A 468 13.41 11.04 35.33
C GLU A 468 13.56 10.98 36.89
N PRO A 469 13.07 9.87 37.51
CA PRO A 469 13.04 9.78 38.98
C PRO A 469 14.43 9.84 39.60
N VAL A 470 15.44 9.24 38.96
CA VAL A 470 16.87 9.31 39.28
C VAL A 470 17.66 9.45 37.98
N GLU A 471 18.85 10.02 38.08
CA GLU A 471 19.74 10.24 36.92
C GLU A 471 19.90 8.97 36.10
N GLY A 472 19.65 9.12 34.79
CA GLY A 472 19.73 8.04 33.79
C GLY A 472 18.51 7.11 33.78
N TRP A 473 17.45 7.33 34.60
CA TRP A 473 16.24 6.53 34.54
C TRP A 473 15.04 7.35 34.09
N SER A 474 14.64 7.23 32.84
CA SER A 474 13.45 7.87 32.29
C SER A 474 12.24 6.94 32.28
N VAL A 475 11.06 7.52 32.58
CA VAL A 475 9.76 6.84 32.55
C VAL A 475 8.76 7.73 31.82
N ASP A 476 7.99 7.16 30.89
CA ASP A 476 6.92 7.81 30.14
C ASP A 476 5.63 6.99 30.27
N LEU A 477 4.58 7.59 30.85
CA LEU A 477 3.28 6.97 31.07
C LEU A 477 2.22 7.75 30.31
N ALA A 478 1.47 7.10 29.43
CA ALA A 478 0.38 7.71 28.67
C ALA A 478 -0.91 6.92 28.82
N GLY A 479 -2.01 7.66 28.91
CA GLY A 479 -3.37 7.12 28.91
C GLY A 479 -4.24 7.92 27.95
N ARG A 480 -5.14 7.27 27.22
CA ARG A 480 -6.05 7.90 26.28
C ARG A 480 -7.42 7.21 26.31
N TYR A 481 -8.46 8.00 26.27
CA TYR A 481 -9.84 7.56 26.13
C TYR A 481 -10.42 8.17 24.88
N GLU A 482 -11.09 7.34 24.05
CA GLU A 482 -11.77 7.76 22.82
C GLU A 482 -13.18 7.20 22.79
N ASP A 483 -14.13 8.03 22.32
CA ASP A 483 -15.53 7.68 22.09
C ASP A 483 -15.92 7.92 20.63
N TYR A 484 -16.51 6.91 19.98
CA TYR A 484 -16.88 6.87 18.57
C TYR A 484 -18.39 6.74 18.40
N THR A 485 -18.95 7.40 17.41
CA THR A 485 -20.40 7.40 17.13
C THR A 485 -20.94 6.06 16.61
N ASP A 486 -20.10 5.18 16.09
CA ASP A 486 -20.52 3.93 15.42
C ASP A 486 -20.23 2.65 16.23
N PHE A 487 -19.26 2.63 17.13
CA PHE A 487 -18.90 1.41 17.88
C PHE A 487 -18.59 1.63 19.38
N GLY A 488 -18.82 2.85 19.91
CA GLY A 488 -18.65 3.17 21.32
C GLY A 488 -17.22 3.52 21.69
N ASP A 489 -16.84 3.27 22.95
CA ASP A 489 -15.65 3.80 23.55
C ASP A 489 -14.50 2.79 23.68
N THR A 490 -13.30 3.32 23.89
CA THR A 490 -12.09 2.56 24.17
C THR A 490 -11.13 3.34 25.04
N ALA A 491 -10.47 2.63 25.95
CA ALA A 491 -9.39 3.16 26.78
C ALA A 491 -8.09 2.39 26.50
N ILE A 492 -7.02 3.12 26.30
CA ILE A 492 -5.69 2.58 25.98
C ILE A 492 -4.62 3.25 26.84
N TRP A 493 -3.52 2.54 27.06
CA TRP A 493 -2.42 3.02 27.87
C TRP A 493 -1.07 2.58 27.27
N LYS A 494 -0.02 3.30 27.65
CA LYS A 494 1.38 3.02 27.34
C LYS A 494 2.26 3.31 28.54
N ALA A 495 3.23 2.46 28.80
CA ALA A 495 4.30 2.68 29.75
C ALA A 495 5.63 2.36 29.07
N THR A 496 6.51 3.34 29.00
CA THR A 496 7.85 3.22 28.42
C THR A 496 8.87 3.58 29.50
N THR A 497 10.00 2.88 29.52
CA THR A 497 11.11 3.15 30.42
C THR A 497 12.44 2.94 29.74
N ARG A 498 13.42 3.72 30.14
CA ARG A 498 14.81 3.60 29.74
C ARG A 498 15.72 3.81 30.94
N TYR A 499 16.77 3.01 31.05
CA TYR A 499 17.82 3.18 32.05
C TYR A 499 19.21 3.19 31.38
N ASP A 500 19.90 4.30 31.56
CA ASP A 500 21.26 4.51 31.08
C ASP A 500 22.25 4.13 32.18
N PHE A 501 22.84 2.94 32.10
CA PHE A 501 23.87 2.46 33.04
C PHE A 501 25.18 3.24 32.88
N SER A 502 25.42 3.74 31.69
CA SER A 502 26.58 4.57 31.33
C SER A 502 26.31 5.25 30.00
N PRO A 503 27.14 6.24 29.57
CA PRO A 503 27.03 6.81 28.21
C PRO A 503 27.20 5.77 27.11
N ALA A 504 27.78 4.60 27.40
CA ALA A 504 28.03 3.52 26.45
C ALA A 504 26.93 2.44 26.42
N PHE A 505 26.07 2.36 27.45
CA PHE A 505 25.10 1.27 27.57
C PHE A 505 23.79 1.71 28.20
N ALA A 506 22.69 1.48 27.49
CA ALA A 506 21.34 1.67 27.98
C ALA A 506 20.44 0.48 27.66
N ILE A 507 19.40 0.30 28.48
CA ILE A 507 18.29 -0.60 28.23
C ILE A 507 17.00 0.20 28.13
N ARG A 508 16.03 -0.28 27.34
CA ARG A 508 14.72 0.33 27.21
C ARG A 508 13.63 -0.72 27.07
N GLY A 509 12.39 -0.34 27.38
CA GLY A 509 11.27 -1.25 27.25
C GLY A 509 9.93 -0.52 27.26
N THR A 510 8.97 -1.07 26.54
CA THR A 510 7.61 -0.53 26.42
C THR A 510 6.58 -1.63 26.56
N ALA A 511 5.49 -1.32 27.28
CA ALA A 511 4.27 -2.11 27.25
C ALA A 511 3.10 -1.18 26.92
N SER A 512 2.25 -1.55 25.97
CA SER A 512 1.11 -0.73 25.57
C SER A 512 -0.07 -1.56 25.08
N THR A 513 -1.24 -0.94 25.13
CA THR A 513 -2.43 -1.37 24.41
C THR A 513 -2.70 -0.44 23.25
N GLY A 514 -3.35 -0.96 22.21
CA GLY A 514 -3.75 -0.18 21.06
C GLY A 514 -5.06 -0.70 20.50
N PHE A 515 -5.65 0.06 19.62
CA PHE A 515 -6.81 -0.37 18.85
C PHE A 515 -6.81 0.25 17.45
N ARG A 516 -7.62 -0.31 16.56
CA ARG A 516 -7.93 0.26 15.26
C ARG A 516 -9.43 0.20 15.02
N ALA A 517 -10.00 1.33 14.67
CA ALA A 517 -11.37 1.41 14.17
C ALA A 517 -11.43 0.80 12.76
N PRO A 518 -12.48 0.05 12.39
CA PRO A 518 -12.74 -0.28 10.99
C PRO A 518 -12.84 1.01 10.18
N THR A 519 -12.20 1.11 9.03
CA THR A 519 -12.37 2.27 8.15
C THR A 519 -13.80 2.30 7.60
N LEU A 520 -14.31 3.49 7.23
CA LEU A 520 -15.62 3.59 6.58
C LEU A 520 -15.62 2.82 5.24
N ALA A 521 -14.49 2.80 4.53
CA ALA A 521 -14.33 2.01 3.31
C ALA A 521 -14.49 0.51 3.58
N GLU A 522 -13.83 -0.08 4.60
CA GLU A 522 -14.00 -1.49 4.97
C GLU A 522 -15.45 -1.85 5.34
N GLN A 523 -16.19 -0.90 5.94
CA GLN A 523 -17.58 -1.12 6.35
C GLN A 523 -18.60 -0.96 5.22
N LYS A 524 -18.35 -0.05 4.27
CA LYS A 524 -19.37 0.46 3.34
C LYS A 524 -19.10 0.12 1.87
N TYR A 525 -17.88 -0.28 1.53
CA TYR A 525 -17.52 -0.54 0.14
C TYR A 525 -18.33 -1.71 -0.44
N SER A 526 -19.00 -1.42 -1.55
CA SER A 526 -19.76 -2.38 -2.36
C SER A 526 -19.24 -2.33 -3.79
N THR A 527 -19.07 -3.46 -4.43
CA THR A 527 -18.68 -3.55 -5.85
C THR A 527 -18.90 -4.94 -6.40
N ILE A 528 -18.86 -5.06 -7.71
CA ILE A 528 -18.71 -6.33 -8.41
C ILE A 528 -17.47 -6.28 -9.29
N ASN A 529 -16.53 -7.17 -9.05
CA ASN A 529 -15.35 -7.33 -9.89
C ASN A 529 -15.67 -8.34 -11.01
N VAL A 530 -15.65 -7.87 -12.26
CA VAL A 530 -15.95 -8.69 -13.44
C VAL A 530 -14.66 -9.02 -14.19
N GLY A 531 -14.17 -10.22 -13.95
CA GLY A 531 -13.06 -10.80 -14.69
C GLY A 531 -13.49 -11.36 -16.07
N PRO A 532 -12.54 -11.85 -16.87
CA PRO A 532 -12.85 -12.47 -18.15
C PRO A 532 -13.82 -13.65 -18.08
N THR A 533 -13.82 -14.39 -16.99
CA THR A 533 -14.68 -15.55 -16.75
C THR A 533 -15.29 -15.58 -15.34
N SER A 534 -15.34 -14.44 -14.65
CA SER A 534 -15.80 -14.40 -13.25
C SER A 534 -16.56 -13.13 -12.94
N ALA A 535 -17.42 -13.21 -11.93
CA ALA A 535 -18.04 -12.08 -11.26
C ALA A 535 -18.02 -12.35 -9.75
N ILE A 536 -17.23 -11.56 -9.02
CA ILE A 536 -17.10 -11.66 -7.56
C ILE A 536 -17.59 -10.35 -6.96
N ALA A 537 -18.65 -10.43 -6.17
CA ALA A 537 -19.20 -9.26 -5.49
C ALA A 537 -18.54 -9.09 -4.11
N GLN A 538 -18.15 -7.86 -3.80
CA GLN A 538 -17.78 -7.44 -2.46
C GLN A 538 -19.04 -6.90 -1.77
N LEU A 539 -19.51 -7.59 -0.74
CA LEU A 539 -20.67 -7.17 0.05
C LEU A 539 -20.22 -6.39 1.28
N PRO A 540 -20.77 -5.19 1.56
CA PRO A 540 -20.49 -4.45 2.77
C PRO A 540 -20.88 -5.25 4.02
N ALA A 541 -19.99 -5.35 5.00
CA ALA A 541 -20.23 -6.09 6.24
C ALA A 541 -21.43 -5.51 7.02
N GLY A 542 -22.24 -6.39 7.60
CA GLY A 542 -23.42 -5.98 8.38
C GLY A 542 -24.64 -5.57 7.57
N THR A 543 -24.60 -5.59 6.22
CA THR A 543 -25.79 -5.38 5.39
C THR A 543 -26.70 -6.61 5.41
N PRO A 544 -28.01 -6.46 5.11
CA PRO A 544 -28.93 -7.62 5.03
C PRO A 544 -28.43 -8.72 4.09
N ALA A 545 -27.86 -8.33 2.94
CA ALA A 545 -27.28 -9.27 1.98
C ALA A 545 -26.06 -10.04 2.58
N ALA A 546 -25.15 -9.34 3.25
CA ALA A 546 -24.01 -9.96 3.92
C ALA A 546 -24.44 -10.84 5.12
N ALA A 547 -25.45 -10.42 5.87
CA ALA A 547 -26.00 -11.16 7.00
C ALA A 547 -26.57 -12.53 6.60
N LEU A 548 -27.14 -12.69 5.38
CA LEU A 548 -27.57 -13.98 4.83
C LEU A 548 -26.40 -14.99 4.74
N LEU A 549 -25.17 -14.50 4.71
CA LEU A 549 -23.95 -15.31 4.63
C LEU A 549 -23.18 -15.37 5.95
N GLY A 550 -23.72 -14.78 7.02
CA GLY A 550 -23.13 -14.76 8.35
C GLY A 550 -22.12 -13.63 8.60
N PHE A 551 -22.04 -12.63 7.71
CA PHE A 551 -21.15 -11.48 7.89
C PHE A 551 -21.86 -10.35 8.64
N GLY A 552 -21.54 -10.23 9.93
CA GLY A 552 -22.04 -9.17 10.80
C GLY A 552 -21.28 -7.84 10.67
N PRO A 553 -21.69 -6.80 11.41
CA PRO A 553 -20.97 -5.52 11.47
C PRO A 553 -19.53 -5.70 11.97
N LEU A 554 -18.61 -4.87 11.44
CA LEU A 554 -17.22 -4.89 11.87
C LEU A 554 -17.07 -4.26 13.26
N LYS A 555 -16.13 -4.79 14.03
CA LYS A 555 -15.75 -4.33 15.37
C LYS A 555 -14.32 -3.80 15.35
N PRO A 556 -13.93 -2.94 16.31
CA PRO A 556 -12.54 -2.51 16.43
C PRO A 556 -11.59 -3.69 16.71
N GLU A 557 -10.43 -3.64 16.07
CA GLU A 557 -9.30 -4.50 16.40
C GLU A 557 -8.64 -4.01 17.69
N LYS A 558 -8.14 -4.92 18.53
CA LYS A 558 -7.47 -4.60 19.80
C LYS A 558 -6.08 -5.20 19.82
N SER A 559 -5.09 -4.41 20.26
CA SER A 559 -3.71 -4.89 20.35
C SER A 559 -3.14 -4.82 21.77
N LYS A 560 -2.13 -5.69 22.02
CA LYS A 560 -1.20 -5.62 23.14
C LYS A 560 0.20 -5.70 22.58
N ASN A 561 1.01 -4.71 22.91
CA ASN A 561 2.35 -4.52 22.37
C ASN A 561 3.36 -4.54 23.51
N PHE A 562 4.49 -5.22 23.29
CA PHE A 562 5.61 -5.28 24.21
C PHE A 562 6.89 -5.11 23.41
N SER A 563 7.82 -4.31 23.89
CA SER A 563 9.17 -4.20 23.34
C SER A 563 10.21 -4.13 24.45
N ALA A 564 11.41 -4.63 24.14
CA ALA A 564 12.58 -4.48 25.00
C ALA A 564 13.82 -4.34 24.10
N GLY A 565 14.69 -3.40 24.45
CA GLY A 565 15.86 -3.12 23.63
C GLY A 565 17.08 -2.70 24.41
N ILE A 566 18.22 -2.74 23.72
CA ILE A 566 19.52 -2.27 24.21
C ILE A 566 20.10 -1.25 23.24
N VAL A 567 20.79 -0.27 23.80
CA VAL A 567 21.54 0.75 23.07
C VAL A 567 22.99 0.65 23.51
N LEU A 568 23.90 0.49 22.55
CA LEU A 568 25.33 0.34 22.77
C LEU A 568 26.10 1.42 22.01
N ARG A 569 27.05 2.07 22.66
CA ARG A 569 28.01 3.03 22.11
C ARG A 569 29.42 2.64 22.56
N PRO A 570 29.98 1.49 22.07
CA PRO A 570 31.20 0.93 22.60
C PRO A 570 32.46 1.76 22.28
N VAL A 571 32.41 2.53 21.20
CA VAL A 571 33.44 3.48 20.78
C VAL A 571 32.79 4.76 20.28
N PRO A 572 33.48 5.90 20.27
CA PRO A 572 32.95 7.15 19.73
C PRO A 572 32.40 6.97 18.32
N LYS A 573 31.23 7.58 18.06
CA LYS A 573 30.50 7.56 16.77
C LYS A 573 29.93 6.21 16.33
N LEU A 574 30.15 5.09 17.03
CA LEU A 574 29.47 3.83 16.77
C LEU A 574 28.22 3.75 17.65
N ALA A 575 27.07 3.75 17.03
CA ALA A 575 25.80 3.51 17.69
C ALA A 575 25.20 2.17 17.21
N ILE A 576 24.78 1.33 18.16
CA ILE A 576 24.13 0.04 17.88
C ILE A 576 22.85 -0.02 18.69
N THR A 577 21.74 -0.36 18.05
CA THR A 577 20.48 -0.63 18.73
C THR A 577 19.96 -2.02 18.37
N ILE A 578 19.38 -2.71 19.34
CA ILE A 578 18.75 -4.02 19.16
C ILE A 578 17.43 -3.97 19.94
N ASP A 579 16.31 -4.08 19.26
CA ASP A 579 14.98 -3.97 19.84
C ASP A 579 14.13 -5.19 19.47
N GLY A 580 13.79 -6.01 20.47
CA GLY A 580 12.83 -7.09 20.34
C GLY A 580 11.41 -6.60 20.56
N TYR A 581 10.43 -7.15 19.80
CA TYR A 581 9.03 -6.77 19.91
C TYR A 581 8.08 -7.97 19.83
N LEU A 582 6.89 -7.80 20.45
CA LEU A 582 5.78 -8.74 20.41
C LEU A 582 4.47 -7.98 20.31
N ILE A 583 3.70 -8.20 19.24
CA ILE A 583 2.42 -7.56 18.95
C ILE A 583 1.35 -8.66 18.86
N LYS A 584 0.33 -8.60 19.71
CA LYS A 584 -0.83 -9.49 19.66
C LYS A 584 -2.04 -8.68 19.26
N ILE A 585 -2.72 -9.06 18.17
CA ILE A 585 -3.94 -8.39 17.68
C ILE A 585 -5.09 -9.38 17.77
N LYS A 586 -6.18 -8.95 18.45
CA LYS A 586 -7.45 -9.66 18.50
C LYS A 586 -8.47 -9.01 17.58
N ASP A 587 -9.40 -9.83 17.07
CA ASP A 587 -10.48 -9.39 16.18
C ASP A 587 -9.95 -8.65 14.92
N ARG A 588 -8.81 -9.12 14.38
CA ARG A 588 -8.20 -8.52 13.20
C ARG A 588 -9.14 -8.61 12.02
N ILE A 589 -9.36 -7.46 11.36
CA ILE A 589 -10.19 -7.35 10.17
C ILE A 589 -9.42 -7.92 8.98
N THR A 590 -10.09 -8.75 8.20
CA THR A 590 -9.55 -9.37 7.01
C THR A 590 -10.64 -9.58 5.97
N GLY A 591 -10.27 -9.54 4.69
CA GLY A 591 -11.15 -9.96 3.62
C GLY A 591 -11.34 -11.48 3.63
N THR A 592 -12.52 -11.92 3.30
CA THR A 592 -12.82 -13.36 3.16
C THR A 592 -12.31 -13.87 1.82
N ALA A 593 -12.07 -15.18 1.74
CA ALA A 593 -11.96 -15.85 0.45
C ALA A 593 -13.29 -15.73 -0.31
N ALA A 594 -13.24 -15.74 -1.64
CA ALA A 594 -14.45 -15.75 -2.43
C ALA A 594 -15.26 -17.04 -2.19
N ARG A 595 -16.51 -16.90 -1.74
CA ARG A 595 -17.47 -18.00 -1.63
C ARG A 595 -18.20 -18.09 -2.96
N ASN A 596 -18.02 -19.20 -3.66
CA ASN A 596 -18.55 -19.36 -5.00
C ASN A 596 -19.93 -20.04 -4.99
N ALA A 597 -20.90 -19.44 -5.67
CA ALA A 597 -22.15 -20.09 -6.05
C ALA A 597 -21.95 -20.97 -7.29
N VAL A 598 -21.11 -20.48 -8.21
CA VAL A 598 -20.70 -21.21 -9.41
C VAL A 598 -19.18 -21.15 -9.51
N LEU A 599 -18.55 -22.26 -9.81
CA LEU A 599 -17.11 -22.36 -10.04
C LEU A 599 -16.87 -23.08 -11.37
N ASN A 600 -16.32 -22.36 -12.35
CA ASN A 600 -16.09 -22.87 -13.71
C ASN A 600 -17.35 -23.55 -14.32
N GLY A 601 -18.52 -22.91 -14.19
CA GLY A 601 -19.79 -23.42 -14.68
C GLY A 601 -20.44 -24.51 -13.81
N VAL A 602 -19.82 -24.92 -12.71
CA VAL A 602 -20.36 -25.94 -11.79
C VAL A 602 -20.99 -25.26 -10.57
N VAL A 603 -22.27 -25.53 -10.35
CA VAL A 603 -23.02 -25.05 -9.18
C VAL A 603 -22.45 -25.69 -7.91
N GLN A 604 -22.11 -24.85 -6.93
CA GLN A 604 -21.46 -25.29 -5.69
C GLN A 604 -22.50 -25.56 -4.57
N PRO A 605 -22.16 -26.38 -3.58
CA PRO A 605 -22.98 -26.55 -2.38
C PRO A 605 -23.21 -25.18 -1.69
N GLY A 606 -24.47 -24.90 -1.33
CA GLY A 606 -24.85 -23.61 -0.72
C GLY A 606 -25.01 -22.44 -1.71
N ALA A 607 -24.98 -22.69 -3.00
CA ALA A 607 -25.15 -21.68 -4.06
C ALA A 607 -26.39 -20.81 -3.87
N SER A 608 -27.52 -21.37 -3.43
CA SER A 608 -28.79 -20.65 -3.24
C SER A 608 -28.63 -19.49 -2.26
N ALA A 609 -27.92 -19.65 -1.14
CA ALA A 609 -27.71 -18.59 -0.17
C ALA A 609 -26.89 -17.44 -0.77
N ILE A 610 -25.87 -17.75 -1.58
CA ILE A 610 -25.03 -16.77 -2.24
C ILE A 610 -25.82 -16.01 -3.32
N LEU A 611 -26.58 -16.73 -4.16
CA LEU A 611 -27.41 -16.13 -5.20
C LEU A 611 -28.51 -15.25 -4.60
N ASN A 612 -29.12 -15.67 -3.48
CA ASN A 612 -30.08 -14.85 -2.74
C ASN A 612 -29.42 -13.57 -2.18
N ALA A 613 -28.20 -13.66 -1.64
CA ALA A 613 -27.47 -12.50 -1.16
C ALA A 613 -27.15 -11.52 -2.31
N LEU A 614 -26.71 -12.02 -3.47
CA LEU A 614 -26.46 -11.21 -4.67
C LEU A 614 -27.74 -10.54 -5.16
N SER A 615 -28.86 -11.27 -5.21
CA SER A 615 -30.17 -10.73 -5.57
C SER A 615 -30.63 -9.65 -4.58
N ALA A 616 -30.46 -9.88 -3.28
CA ALA A 616 -30.80 -8.90 -2.24
C ALA A 616 -29.92 -7.63 -2.30
N ALA A 617 -28.70 -7.75 -2.83
CA ALA A 617 -27.82 -6.62 -3.14
C ALA A 617 -28.13 -5.95 -4.48
N GLY A 618 -29.14 -6.39 -5.24
CA GLY A 618 -29.52 -5.82 -6.54
C GLY A 618 -28.52 -6.13 -7.67
N ILE A 619 -27.67 -7.16 -7.49
CA ILE A 619 -26.63 -7.51 -8.47
C ILE A 619 -27.23 -8.34 -9.59
N VAL A 620 -27.08 -7.87 -10.83
CA VAL A 620 -27.45 -8.58 -12.04
C VAL A 620 -26.25 -9.36 -12.56
N LEU A 621 -26.41 -10.64 -12.83
CA LEU A 621 -25.36 -11.55 -13.26
C LEU A 621 -25.47 -11.87 -14.75
N ASP A 622 -24.34 -11.97 -15.44
CA ASP A 622 -24.26 -12.49 -16.82
C ASP A 622 -24.63 -13.98 -16.83
N SER A 623 -25.61 -14.35 -17.63
CA SER A 623 -26.08 -15.75 -17.75
C SER A 623 -24.98 -16.72 -18.21
N ALA A 624 -24.00 -16.25 -18.99
CA ALA A 624 -22.89 -17.07 -19.45
C ALA A 624 -21.98 -17.56 -18.32
N LEU A 625 -21.96 -16.87 -17.18
CA LEU A 625 -21.16 -17.26 -16.01
C LEU A 625 -21.72 -18.54 -15.34
N PHE A 626 -23.01 -18.83 -15.49
CA PHE A 626 -23.61 -20.07 -14.95
C PHE A 626 -23.16 -21.32 -15.69
N THR A 627 -22.73 -21.20 -16.94
CA THR A 627 -22.35 -22.35 -17.79
C THR A 627 -20.84 -22.56 -17.89
N SER A 628 -20.04 -21.51 -17.77
CA SER A 628 -18.58 -21.60 -17.98
C SER A 628 -17.76 -20.67 -17.10
N GLY A 629 -18.41 -19.94 -16.19
CA GLY A 629 -17.76 -18.92 -15.37
C GLY A 629 -17.76 -19.23 -13.88
N THR A 630 -17.30 -18.24 -13.13
CA THR A 630 -17.29 -18.25 -11.66
C THR A 630 -18.13 -17.10 -11.13
N ILE A 631 -19.06 -17.39 -10.22
CA ILE A 631 -19.88 -16.41 -9.53
C ILE A 631 -19.64 -16.58 -8.04
N GLY A 632 -19.26 -15.49 -7.36
CA GLY A 632 -18.97 -15.56 -5.93
C GLY A 632 -19.20 -14.25 -5.20
N VAL A 633 -19.00 -14.30 -3.90
CA VAL A 633 -19.07 -13.16 -2.98
C VAL A 633 -17.88 -13.17 -2.03
N SER A 634 -17.46 -11.98 -1.63
CA SER A 634 -16.51 -11.73 -0.55
C SER A 634 -17.04 -10.64 0.37
N SER A 635 -16.49 -10.53 1.57
CA SER A 635 -16.80 -9.46 2.53
C SER A 635 -15.59 -9.24 3.45
N PHE A 636 -15.66 -8.23 4.29
CA PHE A 636 -14.72 -8.06 5.40
C PHE A 636 -15.34 -8.60 6.69
N THR A 637 -14.49 -9.10 7.58
CA THR A 637 -14.92 -9.67 8.87
C THR A 637 -13.79 -9.57 9.90
N ASN A 638 -14.13 -9.56 11.20
CA ASN A 638 -13.17 -9.74 12.28
C ASN A 638 -12.80 -11.22 12.42
N GLY A 639 -12.09 -11.72 11.42
CA GLY A 639 -11.96 -13.16 11.14
C GLY A 639 -10.85 -13.87 11.91
N ILE A 640 -9.83 -13.17 12.40
CA ILE A 640 -8.62 -13.81 12.94
C ILE A 640 -8.05 -13.07 14.14
N ASP A 641 -7.30 -13.82 14.96
CA ASP A 641 -6.35 -13.27 15.93
C ASP A 641 -4.93 -13.56 15.45
N THR A 642 -4.01 -12.61 15.66
CA THR A 642 -2.62 -12.77 15.21
C THR A 642 -1.62 -12.43 16.30
N ARG A 643 -0.42 -13.04 16.18
CA ARG A 643 0.76 -12.73 16.97
C ARG A 643 1.94 -12.48 16.03
N THR A 644 2.48 -11.26 16.10
CA THR A 644 3.69 -10.86 15.36
C THR A 644 4.80 -10.61 16.36
N TRP A 645 6.00 -11.10 16.08
CA TRP A 645 7.19 -10.87 16.90
C TRP A 645 8.44 -10.77 16.02
N GLY A 646 9.43 -10.09 16.52
CA GLY A 646 10.64 -9.88 15.76
C GLY A 646 11.72 -9.11 16.50
N ILE A 647 12.77 -8.77 15.76
CA ILE A 647 13.92 -8.01 16.23
C ILE A 647 14.26 -6.98 15.17
N ASP A 648 14.41 -5.73 15.58
CA ASP A 648 15.01 -4.66 14.79
C ASP A 648 16.44 -4.45 15.25
N PHE A 649 17.35 -4.29 14.30
CA PHE A 649 18.77 -4.01 14.52
C PHE A 649 19.18 -2.79 13.70
N SER A 650 19.97 -1.90 14.30
CA SER A 650 20.61 -0.79 13.58
C SER A 650 22.03 -0.58 14.10
N ALA A 651 22.96 -0.35 13.18
CA ALA A 651 24.32 0.06 13.49
C ALA A 651 24.81 1.04 12.42
N SER A 652 25.48 2.10 12.85
CA SER A 652 26.11 3.07 11.96
C SER A 652 27.49 3.47 12.50
N TYR A 653 28.44 3.65 11.58
CA TYR A 653 29.81 4.00 11.91
C TYR A 653 30.47 4.86 10.82
N PRO A 654 30.74 6.14 11.06
CA PRO A 654 31.50 6.98 10.15
C PRO A 654 33.00 6.72 10.32
N VAL A 655 33.68 6.42 9.22
CA VAL A 655 35.14 6.20 9.13
C VAL A 655 35.76 7.38 8.43
N ALA A 656 36.65 8.11 9.11
CA ALA A 656 37.46 9.15 8.49
C ALA A 656 38.65 8.51 7.77
N LEU A 657 38.84 8.86 6.49
CA LEU A 657 39.98 8.46 5.67
C LEU A 657 40.78 9.69 5.30
N ASP A 658 42.08 9.54 4.99
CA ASP A 658 42.92 10.68 4.61
C ASP A 658 42.43 11.43 3.37
N PHE A 659 41.67 10.75 2.53
CA PHE A 659 41.16 11.27 1.26
C PHE A 659 39.62 11.40 1.23
N GLY A 660 38.92 11.21 2.34
CA GLY A 660 37.45 11.34 2.38
C GLY A 660 36.83 10.73 3.62
N THR A 661 35.53 10.54 3.56
CA THR A 661 34.73 9.90 4.62
C THR A 661 33.99 8.69 4.06
N LEU A 662 33.86 7.63 4.87
CA LEU A 662 33.09 6.44 4.54
C LEU A 662 32.07 6.21 5.67
N ASN A 663 30.79 6.42 5.39
CA ASN A 663 29.74 6.12 6.34
C ASN A 663 29.22 4.70 6.08
N LEU A 664 29.40 3.82 7.05
CA LEU A 664 28.91 2.44 7.03
C LEU A 664 27.64 2.34 7.85
N SER A 665 26.65 1.69 7.32
CA SER A 665 25.39 1.43 8.02
C SER A 665 24.90 0.01 7.77
N VAL A 666 24.30 -0.59 8.79
CA VAL A 666 23.59 -1.87 8.68
C VAL A 666 22.32 -1.76 9.49
N THR A 667 21.19 -1.96 8.82
CA THR A 667 19.90 -2.07 9.46
C THR A 667 19.25 -3.40 9.11
N ALA A 668 18.58 -4.03 10.05
CA ALA A 668 17.94 -5.32 9.83
C ALA A 668 16.64 -5.44 10.59
N ASN A 669 15.71 -6.19 10.03
CA ASN A 669 14.48 -6.61 10.71
C ASN A 669 14.31 -8.13 10.52
N TYR A 670 14.10 -8.83 11.61
CA TYR A 670 13.55 -10.18 11.62
C TYR A 670 12.10 -10.11 12.06
N ASN A 671 11.18 -10.71 11.32
CA ASN A 671 9.76 -10.63 11.58
C ASN A 671 9.07 -11.96 11.35
N LYS A 672 8.14 -12.31 12.24
CA LYS A 672 7.29 -13.49 12.07
C LYS A 672 5.89 -13.23 12.58
N THR A 673 4.91 -13.47 11.69
CA THR A 673 3.50 -13.41 12.04
C THR A 673 2.91 -14.81 12.05
N LYS A 674 2.07 -15.08 13.06
CA LYS A 674 1.27 -16.29 13.19
C LYS A 674 -0.19 -15.94 13.45
N ILE A 675 -1.09 -16.65 12.80
CA ILE A 675 -2.50 -16.67 13.13
C ILE A 675 -2.64 -17.57 14.35
N THR A 676 -3.23 -17.03 15.42
CA THR A 676 -3.43 -17.76 16.68
C THR A 676 -4.84 -18.28 16.81
N ASP A 677 -5.78 -17.71 16.07
CA ASP A 677 -7.17 -18.14 16.00
C ASP A 677 -7.77 -17.76 14.65
N ASN A 678 -8.46 -18.70 13.98
CA ASN A 678 -9.26 -18.48 12.78
C ASN A 678 -10.74 -18.61 13.18
N LYS A 679 -11.37 -17.50 13.53
CA LYS A 679 -12.72 -17.44 14.12
C LYS A 679 -13.83 -17.79 13.12
N VAL A 680 -13.58 -17.54 11.83
CA VAL A 680 -14.59 -17.80 10.79
C VAL A 680 -14.40 -19.15 10.12
N GLY A 681 -13.25 -19.77 10.33
CA GLY A 681 -12.95 -21.10 9.82
C GLY A 681 -12.90 -21.19 8.30
N TYR A 682 -12.69 -22.43 7.81
CA TYR A 682 -12.73 -22.74 6.39
C TYR A 682 -14.18 -22.93 5.90
N PRO A 683 -14.51 -22.59 4.65
CA PRO A 683 -13.65 -22.01 3.62
C PRO A 683 -13.58 -20.46 3.62
N ILE A 684 -14.15 -19.79 4.64
CA ILE A 684 -14.31 -18.32 4.66
C ILE A 684 -12.94 -17.65 4.73
N PHE A 685 -12.03 -18.16 5.56
CA PHE A 685 -10.64 -17.75 5.61
C PHE A 685 -9.76 -18.98 5.40
N ASN A 686 -9.43 -19.27 4.15
CA ASN A 686 -8.80 -20.50 3.71
C ASN A 686 -7.26 -20.49 3.86
N ALA A 687 -6.62 -21.61 3.58
CA ALA A 687 -5.17 -21.78 3.72
C ALA A 687 -4.35 -20.80 2.85
N ALA A 688 -4.86 -20.39 1.67
CA ALA A 688 -4.22 -19.34 0.88
C ALA A 688 -4.26 -17.98 1.59
N SER A 689 -5.40 -17.61 2.17
CA SER A 689 -5.55 -16.39 2.96
C SER A 689 -4.63 -16.41 4.19
N GLU A 690 -4.53 -17.55 4.90
CA GLU A 690 -3.59 -17.71 6.01
C GLU A 690 -2.14 -17.53 5.55
N SER A 691 -1.77 -18.13 4.42
CA SER A 691 -0.41 -18.01 3.89
C SER A 691 -0.04 -16.59 3.49
N ASN A 692 -1.00 -15.79 3.01
CA ASN A 692 -0.79 -14.37 2.70
C ASN A 692 -0.47 -13.53 3.95
N ILE A 693 -1.02 -13.90 5.10
CA ILE A 693 -0.73 -13.21 6.36
C ILE A 693 0.59 -13.70 6.98
N GLU A 694 0.83 -15.00 6.99
CA GLU A 694 1.94 -15.61 7.72
C GLU A 694 3.27 -15.64 6.96
N ARG A 695 3.25 -15.71 5.61
CA ARG A 695 4.42 -16.12 4.81
C ARG A 695 4.73 -15.21 3.61
N SER A 696 3.88 -14.23 3.29
CA SER A 696 4.11 -13.30 2.19
C SER A 696 5.13 -12.20 2.52
N ASN A 697 5.41 -11.97 3.81
CA ASN A 697 6.49 -11.08 4.24
C ASN A 697 7.78 -11.91 4.41
N PRO A 698 8.95 -11.43 3.97
CA PRO A 698 10.21 -12.13 4.23
C PRO A 698 10.46 -12.20 5.74
N ASP A 699 10.93 -13.35 6.23
CA ASP A 699 11.23 -13.53 7.66
C ASP A 699 12.35 -12.58 8.10
N TYR A 700 13.24 -12.16 7.20
CA TYR A 700 14.25 -11.15 7.47
C TYR A 700 14.50 -10.24 6.27
N LYS A 701 14.89 -9.03 6.56
CA LYS A 701 15.41 -8.07 5.59
C LYS A 701 16.59 -7.34 6.23
N VAL A 702 17.74 -7.30 5.53
CA VAL A 702 18.94 -6.60 5.96
C VAL A 702 19.32 -5.59 4.88
N VAL A 703 19.58 -4.36 5.29
CA VAL A 703 20.08 -3.29 4.41
C VAL A 703 21.45 -2.90 4.90
N ALA A 704 22.47 -3.10 4.09
CA ALA A 704 23.83 -2.66 4.33
C ALA A 704 24.17 -1.50 3.37
N GLY A 705 24.63 -0.39 3.90
CA GLY A 705 24.99 0.82 3.16
C GLY A 705 26.44 1.21 3.35
N ALA A 706 27.05 1.75 2.28
CA ALA A 706 28.37 2.34 2.28
C ALA A 706 28.32 3.63 1.45
N LEU A 707 28.33 4.79 2.12
CA LEU A 707 28.36 6.11 1.49
C LEU A 707 29.78 6.66 1.61
N PHE A 708 30.47 6.74 0.48
CA PHE A 708 31.82 7.27 0.38
C PHE A 708 31.80 8.68 -0.22
N LYS A 709 32.44 9.64 0.42
CA LYS A 709 32.62 11.01 -0.06
C LYS A 709 34.09 11.38 -0.10
N SER A 710 34.54 11.91 -1.24
CA SER A 710 35.91 12.39 -1.44
C SER A 710 35.92 13.63 -2.35
N GLY A 711 36.18 14.79 -1.76
CA GLY A 711 36.05 16.04 -2.46
C GLY A 711 34.66 16.25 -3.07
N ARG A 712 34.60 16.37 -4.39
CA ARG A 712 33.36 16.54 -5.17
C ARG A 712 32.70 15.24 -5.62
N PHE A 713 33.27 14.09 -5.26
CA PHE A 713 32.76 12.78 -5.65
C PHE A 713 32.05 12.09 -4.49
N THR A 714 30.87 11.56 -4.75
CA THR A 714 30.10 10.72 -3.81
C THR A 714 29.75 9.40 -4.47
N LEU A 715 29.98 8.29 -3.76
CA LEU A 715 29.58 6.97 -4.18
C LEU A 715 28.71 6.33 -3.09
N ASN A 716 27.48 5.94 -3.43
CA ASN A 716 26.56 5.26 -2.55
C ASN A 716 26.35 3.83 -3.04
N LEU A 717 26.77 2.86 -2.24
CA LEU A 717 26.52 1.43 -2.46
C LEU A 717 25.56 0.93 -1.39
N ARG A 718 24.49 0.27 -1.80
CA ARG A 718 23.54 -0.37 -0.89
C ARG A 718 23.26 -1.79 -1.34
N GLU A 719 23.30 -2.72 -0.38
CA GLU A 719 22.98 -4.11 -0.56
C GLU A 719 21.78 -4.47 0.31
N THR A 720 20.70 -4.94 -0.29
CA THR A 720 19.50 -5.35 0.42
C THR A 720 19.29 -6.85 0.31
N PHE A 721 19.39 -7.55 1.44
CA PHE A 721 19.14 -8.99 1.53
C PHE A 721 17.71 -9.23 1.97
N TYR A 722 16.95 -9.97 1.17
CA TYR A 722 15.60 -10.42 1.47
C TYR A 722 15.58 -11.90 1.79
N GLY A 723 14.92 -12.29 2.88
CA GLY A 723 14.55 -13.66 3.16
C GLY A 723 13.58 -14.20 2.13
N LYS A 724 13.41 -15.50 2.08
CA LYS A 724 12.43 -16.12 1.20
C LYS A 724 11.00 -15.74 1.62
N THR A 725 10.11 -15.62 0.65
CA THR A 725 8.67 -15.53 0.86
C THR A 725 7.95 -16.70 0.23
N SER A 726 6.76 -17.02 0.69
CA SER A 726 5.93 -18.04 0.06
C SER A 726 4.45 -17.77 0.29
N VAL A 727 3.63 -18.17 -0.66
CA VAL A 727 2.17 -18.19 -0.50
C VAL A 727 1.62 -19.49 -1.06
N LEU A 728 0.44 -19.90 -0.59
CA LEU A 728 -0.29 -21.00 -1.19
C LEU A 728 -1.09 -20.50 -2.38
N VAL A 729 -0.84 -21.10 -3.52
CA VAL A 729 -1.50 -20.78 -4.78
C VAL A 729 -2.47 -21.90 -5.13
N ARG A 730 -3.72 -21.52 -5.46
CA ARG A 730 -4.72 -22.44 -5.98
C ARG A 730 -4.71 -22.39 -7.51
N PRO A 731 -4.62 -23.54 -8.20
CA PRO A 731 -4.86 -23.57 -9.63
C PRO A 731 -6.34 -23.30 -9.96
N ALA A 732 -6.60 -22.81 -11.16
CA ALA A 732 -7.95 -22.49 -11.60
C ALA A 732 -8.86 -23.72 -11.79
N PHE A 733 -8.31 -24.92 -11.77
CA PHE A 733 -9.06 -26.19 -11.92
C PHE A 733 -8.58 -27.23 -10.91
N THR A 734 -9.49 -28.08 -10.46
CA THR A 734 -9.24 -29.04 -9.39
C THR A 734 -9.79 -30.42 -9.66
N SER A 735 -10.54 -30.68 -10.74
CA SER A 735 -11.16 -31.99 -10.95
C SER A 735 -10.95 -32.55 -12.35
N THR A 736 -10.78 -33.85 -12.45
CA THR A 736 -10.94 -34.61 -13.68
C THR A 736 -12.41 -34.97 -13.91
N SER A 737 -12.74 -35.39 -15.11
CA SER A 737 -14.07 -35.87 -15.51
C SER A 737 -14.68 -36.99 -14.63
N ALA A 738 -13.93 -37.57 -13.69
CA ALA A 738 -14.32 -38.65 -12.80
C ALA A 738 -14.47 -38.22 -11.33
N GLY A 739 -14.43 -36.92 -11.03
CA GLY A 739 -14.55 -36.45 -9.63
C GLY A 739 -13.30 -36.64 -8.76
N SER A 740 -12.23 -37.20 -9.28
CA SER A 740 -10.96 -37.36 -8.57
C SER A 740 -10.04 -36.20 -8.86
N ILE A 741 -9.38 -35.65 -7.83
CA ILE A 741 -8.36 -34.62 -8.00
C ILE A 741 -7.07 -35.33 -8.43
N VAL A 742 -6.56 -34.96 -9.61
CA VAL A 742 -5.20 -35.35 -10.00
C VAL A 742 -4.23 -34.37 -9.34
N ILE A 743 -3.31 -34.88 -8.53
CA ILE A 743 -2.28 -34.06 -7.85
C ILE A 743 -1.03 -34.06 -8.74
N PRO A 744 -0.73 -32.95 -9.44
CA PRO A 744 0.52 -32.81 -10.17
C PRO A 744 1.73 -32.78 -9.21
N SER A 745 2.91 -33.00 -9.74
CA SER A 745 4.16 -32.91 -8.96
C SER A 745 4.26 -31.58 -8.22
N GLY A 746 4.55 -31.62 -6.92
CA GLY A 746 4.62 -30.43 -6.07
C GLY A 746 3.27 -29.94 -5.53
N GLY A 747 2.14 -30.51 -5.99
CA GLY A 747 0.81 -30.22 -5.45
C GLY A 747 0.52 -31.02 -4.18
N PHE A 748 -0.36 -30.49 -3.34
CA PHE A 748 -0.87 -31.16 -2.14
C PHE A 748 -2.31 -30.70 -1.84
N LEU A 749 -3.01 -31.48 -1.05
CA LEU A 749 -4.40 -31.23 -0.70
C LEU A 749 -4.51 -30.66 0.71
N ILE A 750 -5.40 -29.68 0.88
CA ILE A 750 -5.85 -29.19 2.18
C ILE A 750 -7.37 -29.28 2.20
N ALA A 751 -7.94 -29.79 3.29
CA ALA A 751 -9.37 -29.92 3.51
C ALA A 751 -9.97 -28.56 3.98
N ASP A 752 -9.87 -27.54 3.17
CA ASP A 752 -10.31 -26.16 3.47
C ASP A 752 -11.43 -25.66 2.53
N GLY A 753 -12.00 -26.53 1.73
CA GLY A 753 -13.18 -26.25 0.93
C GLY A 753 -14.48 -26.33 1.72
N ALA A 754 -15.61 -26.01 1.08
CA ALA A 754 -16.94 -26.10 1.66
C ALA A 754 -17.23 -27.55 2.13
N GLY A 755 -17.69 -27.69 3.38
CA GLY A 755 -17.94 -29.02 3.98
C GLY A 755 -16.67 -29.83 4.23
N GLY A 756 -15.48 -29.24 4.28
CA GLY A 756 -14.22 -29.93 4.46
C GLY A 756 -13.68 -30.57 3.18
N ALA A 757 -14.16 -30.14 2.01
CA ALA A 757 -13.67 -30.65 0.73
C ALA A 757 -12.19 -30.33 0.53
N ASN A 758 -11.44 -31.30 0.01
CA ASN A 758 -10.05 -31.12 -0.34
C ASN A 758 -9.87 -30.11 -1.48
N GLN A 759 -8.96 -29.16 -1.30
CA GLN A 759 -8.53 -28.20 -2.30
C GLN A 759 -7.06 -28.44 -2.65
N LEU A 760 -6.75 -28.31 -3.95
CA LEU A 760 -5.37 -28.45 -4.42
C LEU A 760 -4.60 -27.15 -4.24
N TYR A 761 -3.40 -27.24 -3.70
CA TYR A 761 -2.50 -26.12 -3.47
C TYR A 761 -1.09 -26.43 -3.96
N PHE A 762 -0.36 -25.36 -4.24
CA PHE A 762 1.06 -25.35 -4.52
C PHE A 762 1.75 -24.28 -3.68
N ASN A 763 3.02 -24.50 -3.32
CA ASN A 763 3.84 -23.46 -2.73
C ASN A 763 4.40 -22.57 -3.82
N GLY A 764 3.92 -21.31 -3.90
CA GLY A 764 4.59 -20.26 -4.64
C GLY A 764 5.73 -19.70 -3.81
N VAL A 765 6.96 -19.93 -4.20
CA VAL A 765 8.16 -19.53 -3.43
C VAL A 765 8.95 -18.50 -4.22
N VAL A 766 9.22 -17.37 -3.57
CA VAL A 766 10.27 -16.43 -4.00
C VAL A 766 11.48 -16.67 -3.10
N LYS A 767 12.59 -17.05 -3.70
CA LYS A 767 13.83 -17.41 -2.97
C LYS A 767 14.45 -16.19 -2.29
N ALA A 768 15.26 -16.45 -1.27
CA ALA A 768 16.07 -15.42 -0.67
C ALA A 768 17.01 -14.82 -1.72
N THR A 769 17.13 -13.51 -1.74
CA THR A 769 17.91 -12.80 -2.74
C THR A 769 18.57 -11.55 -2.18
N ALA A 770 19.62 -11.10 -2.86
CA ALA A 770 20.29 -9.85 -2.61
C ALA A 770 20.05 -8.90 -3.80
N LEU A 771 19.73 -7.64 -3.52
CA LEU A 771 19.62 -6.57 -4.51
C LEU A 771 20.70 -5.53 -4.22
N THR A 772 21.49 -5.24 -5.25
CA THR A 772 22.53 -4.22 -5.20
C THR A 772 22.05 -2.95 -5.85
N ASP A 773 22.15 -1.83 -5.15
CA ASP A 773 21.87 -0.49 -5.67
C ASP A 773 23.17 0.33 -5.64
N LEU A 774 23.43 1.09 -6.68
CA LEU A 774 24.64 1.89 -6.83
C LEU A 774 24.28 3.26 -7.39
N GLU A 775 24.78 4.33 -6.77
CA GLU A 775 24.73 5.69 -7.29
C GLU A 775 26.12 6.33 -7.20
N ALA A 776 26.54 6.97 -8.28
CA ALA A 776 27.72 7.82 -8.31
C ALA A 776 27.28 9.26 -8.62
N SER A 777 27.75 10.21 -7.83
CA SER A 777 27.42 11.63 -7.97
C SER A 777 28.71 12.45 -8.02
N TYR A 778 28.67 13.55 -8.80
CA TYR A 778 29.77 14.50 -8.92
C TYR A 778 29.26 15.94 -8.89
N ASP A 779 29.82 16.73 -7.99
CA ASP A 779 29.53 18.16 -7.89
C ASP A 779 30.40 18.92 -8.90
N PHE A 780 29.84 19.23 -10.08
CA PHE A 780 30.54 20.00 -11.12
C PHE A 780 30.85 21.42 -10.66
N THR A 781 29.91 21.98 -9.91
CA THR A 781 30.04 23.27 -9.22
C THR A 781 29.40 23.13 -7.84
N ASP A 782 29.48 24.15 -7.01
CA ASP A 782 28.85 24.17 -5.69
C ASP A 782 27.30 24.20 -5.76
N PHE A 783 26.75 24.44 -6.95
CA PHE A 783 25.31 24.51 -7.22
C PHE A 783 24.81 23.51 -8.26
N VAL A 784 25.67 22.68 -8.85
CA VAL A 784 25.26 21.66 -9.86
C VAL A 784 25.87 20.31 -9.53
N THR A 785 25.01 19.35 -9.23
CA THR A 785 25.39 17.93 -9.04
C THR A 785 24.79 17.08 -10.14
N VAL A 786 25.56 16.18 -10.71
CA VAL A 786 25.09 15.13 -11.64
C VAL A 786 25.23 13.78 -10.97
N SER A 787 24.18 13.01 -10.98
CA SER A 787 24.16 11.65 -10.45
C SER A 787 23.75 10.66 -11.53
N VAL A 788 24.38 9.49 -11.52
CA VAL A 788 23.97 8.33 -12.31
C VAL A 788 23.87 7.12 -11.40
N GLY A 789 22.84 6.32 -11.58
CA GLY A 789 22.64 5.19 -10.68
C GLY A 789 21.81 4.08 -11.29
N ALA A 790 21.83 2.96 -10.59
CA ALA A 790 20.97 1.81 -10.87
C ALA A 790 20.45 1.20 -9.56
N ASN A 791 19.16 0.98 -9.51
CA ASN A 791 18.53 0.17 -8.48
C ASN A 791 18.36 -1.25 -9.02
N ASN A 792 18.66 -2.26 -8.20
CA ASN A 792 18.73 -3.65 -8.63
C ASN A 792 19.69 -3.82 -9.83
N LEU A 793 20.92 -3.38 -9.66
CA LEU A 793 21.98 -3.32 -10.67
C LEU A 793 22.15 -4.61 -11.48
N PHE A 794 21.91 -5.77 -10.86
CA PHE A 794 22.05 -7.08 -11.48
C PHE A 794 20.74 -7.64 -12.07
N ASN A 795 19.71 -6.82 -12.22
CA ASN A 795 18.42 -7.17 -12.85
C ASN A 795 17.77 -8.42 -12.26
N LYS A 796 17.82 -8.57 -10.93
CA LYS A 796 17.17 -9.70 -10.24
C LYS A 796 15.66 -9.58 -10.31
N ARG A 797 14.99 -10.71 -10.51
CA ARG A 797 13.53 -10.84 -10.56
C ARG A 797 13.07 -12.00 -9.72
N PRO A 798 11.82 -11.99 -9.21
CA PRO A 798 11.23 -13.15 -8.57
C PRO A 798 11.19 -14.36 -9.51
N GLU A 799 11.00 -15.55 -8.95
CA GLU A 799 10.88 -16.78 -9.74
C GLU A 799 9.59 -16.77 -10.56
N VAL A 800 9.67 -17.42 -11.72
CA VAL A 800 8.51 -17.81 -12.53
C VAL A 800 7.97 -19.14 -11.96
N PRO A 801 6.65 -19.29 -11.80
CA PRO A 801 6.06 -20.53 -11.31
C PRO A 801 6.46 -21.77 -12.13
N GLU A 802 7.05 -22.76 -11.47
CA GLU A 802 7.45 -24.04 -12.10
C GLU A 802 6.24 -24.87 -12.58
N LEU A 803 5.05 -24.56 -12.09
CA LEU A 803 3.80 -25.23 -12.37
C LEU A 803 3.35 -25.25 -13.83
N LEU A 804 3.95 -24.39 -14.66
CA LEU A 804 3.63 -24.29 -16.09
C LEU A 804 4.41 -25.29 -16.94
N GLN A 805 5.39 -25.99 -16.37
CA GLN A 805 6.21 -26.94 -17.10
C GLN A 805 5.54 -28.34 -17.09
N GLY A 806 5.04 -28.78 -18.23
CA GLY A 806 4.59 -30.17 -18.42
C GLY A 806 3.15 -30.50 -18.02
N VAL A 807 2.33 -29.53 -17.65
CA VAL A 807 0.91 -29.76 -17.33
C VAL A 807 0.05 -29.62 -18.60
N THR A 808 -0.58 -30.71 -19.03
CA THR A 808 -1.60 -30.64 -20.09
C THR A 808 -2.87 -30.02 -19.51
N VAL A 809 -3.23 -28.83 -19.93
CA VAL A 809 -4.38 -28.10 -19.42
C VAL A 809 -5.53 -28.20 -20.41
N PRO A 810 -6.78 -28.38 -19.96
CA PRO A 810 -7.96 -28.29 -20.83
C PRO A 810 -8.02 -26.91 -21.52
N VAL A 811 -8.53 -26.89 -22.74
CA VAL A 811 -8.68 -25.64 -23.51
C VAL A 811 -9.46 -24.60 -22.73
N GLY A 812 -8.92 -23.39 -22.61
CA GLY A 812 -9.55 -22.26 -21.91
C GLY A 812 -9.40 -22.26 -20.38
N VAL A 813 -8.61 -23.16 -19.83
CA VAL A 813 -8.32 -23.21 -18.38
C VAL A 813 -6.82 -22.94 -18.18
N SER A 814 -6.49 -21.97 -17.32
CA SER A 814 -5.10 -21.72 -16.92
C SER A 814 -4.70 -22.66 -15.80
N PRO A 815 -3.56 -23.37 -15.91
CA PRO A 815 -3.04 -24.16 -14.80
C PRO A 815 -2.60 -23.29 -13.63
N TYR A 816 -2.27 -22.05 -13.94
CA TYR A 816 -1.81 -21.05 -12.98
C TYR A 816 -2.25 -19.65 -13.41
N GLN A 817 -2.96 -18.98 -12.51
CA GLN A 817 -3.18 -17.54 -12.59
C GLN A 817 -2.50 -16.88 -11.40
N ASN A 818 -1.45 -16.13 -11.65
CA ASN A 818 -0.81 -15.28 -10.63
C ASN A 818 -1.53 -13.94 -10.43
N GLY A 819 -2.80 -13.88 -10.80
CA GLY A 819 -3.61 -12.67 -10.82
C GLY A 819 -3.61 -11.92 -12.16
N SER A 820 -2.66 -12.20 -13.06
CA SER A 820 -2.52 -11.47 -14.33
C SER A 820 -3.10 -12.21 -15.54
N GLY A 821 -3.34 -13.51 -15.43
CA GLY A 821 -3.80 -14.33 -16.55
C GLY A 821 -2.78 -14.53 -17.68
N ALA A 822 -1.52 -14.19 -17.49
CA ALA A 822 -0.43 -14.31 -18.45
C ALA A 822 0.49 -15.49 -18.14
N TYR A 823 1.11 -16.08 -19.16
CA TYR A 823 2.16 -17.09 -19.01
C TYR A 823 3.50 -16.44 -18.64
N ASN A 824 4.38 -17.21 -18.00
CA ASN A 824 5.73 -16.79 -17.61
C ASN A 824 5.79 -15.50 -16.78
N SER A 825 4.70 -15.15 -16.10
CA SER A 825 4.69 -14.04 -15.16
C SER A 825 5.41 -14.43 -13.88
N TYR A 826 6.14 -13.48 -13.32
CA TYR A 826 6.80 -13.64 -12.03
C TYR A 826 5.80 -13.71 -10.87
N TYR A 827 6.21 -14.31 -9.75
CA TYR A 827 5.41 -14.24 -8.54
C TYR A 827 5.27 -12.79 -8.05
N GLY A 828 4.05 -12.27 -8.05
CA GLY A 828 3.74 -10.89 -7.62
C GLY A 828 3.74 -10.66 -6.11
N HIS A 829 3.92 -11.72 -5.28
CA HIS A 829 3.98 -11.61 -3.82
C HIS A 829 5.42 -11.44 -3.28
N GLY A 830 6.41 -11.30 -4.15
CA GLY A 830 7.79 -11.07 -3.75
C GLY A 830 7.97 -9.73 -3.03
N PRO A 831 8.99 -9.61 -2.18
CA PRO A 831 9.26 -8.39 -1.42
C PRO A 831 9.88 -7.28 -2.27
N TYR A 832 10.13 -7.53 -3.54
CA TYR A 832 10.68 -6.60 -4.52
C TYR A 832 9.94 -6.75 -5.87
N GLY A 833 10.06 -5.73 -6.72
CA GLY A 833 9.28 -5.63 -7.96
C GLY A 833 9.64 -6.67 -9.02
N THR A 834 8.68 -6.93 -9.90
CA THR A 834 8.81 -7.87 -11.03
C THR A 834 9.45 -7.22 -12.27
N SER A 835 9.57 -5.89 -12.30
CA SER A 835 10.09 -5.14 -13.46
C SER A 835 11.62 -5.23 -13.61
N GLY A 836 12.33 -5.76 -12.59
CA GLY A 836 13.79 -5.93 -12.66
C GLY A 836 14.60 -4.68 -12.31
N GLY A 837 15.77 -4.54 -12.92
CA GLY A 837 16.69 -3.44 -12.69
C GLY A 837 16.21 -2.13 -13.33
N TYR A 838 16.46 -1.00 -12.66
CA TYR A 838 16.11 0.34 -13.08
C TYR A 838 17.37 1.22 -13.07
N TYR A 839 17.67 1.92 -14.16
CA TYR A 839 18.76 2.88 -14.23
C TYR A 839 18.24 4.29 -14.46
N TYR A 840 18.97 5.29 -13.95
CA TYR A 840 18.58 6.67 -14.02
C TYR A 840 19.79 7.62 -14.09
N ALA A 841 19.51 8.83 -14.57
CA ALA A 841 20.35 9.99 -14.43
C ALA A 841 19.57 11.12 -13.75
N ARG A 842 20.24 11.86 -12.90
CA ARG A 842 19.65 12.95 -12.14
C ARG A 842 20.56 14.18 -12.20
N LEU A 843 19.94 15.33 -12.34
CA LEU A 843 20.56 16.63 -12.31
C LEU A 843 19.94 17.44 -11.16
N ASP A 844 20.76 17.85 -10.23
CA ASP A 844 20.39 18.64 -9.07
C ASP A 844 21.01 20.03 -9.16
N PHE A 845 20.20 21.06 -8.97
CA PHE A 845 20.62 22.45 -8.83
C PHE A 845 20.30 22.92 -7.42
N LYS A 846 21.25 23.61 -6.77
CA LYS A 846 21.06 24.26 -5.46
C LYS A 846 21.47 25.73 -5.58
N PHE A 847 20.74 26.64 -4.95
CA PHE A 847 21.01 28.09 -5.02
C PHE A 847 20.58 28.82 -3.74
#